data_4cd756931186e847798dc5be5df50c74
#
_entry.id   4cd756931186e847798dc5be5df50c74
#
_cell.length_a   1.000
_cell.length_b   1.000
_cell.length_c   1.000
_cell.angle_alpha   90.00
_cell.angle_beta   90.00
_cell.angle_gamma   90.00
#
_symmetry.space_group_name_H-M   'P 1'
#
loop_
_entity.id
_entity.type
_entity.pdbx_description
1 polymer ?
#
loop_
_entity_poly.entity_id
_entity_poly.type
_entity_poly.pdbx_seq_one_letter_code
_entity_poly.pdbx_strand_id
1 'polypeptide(L)'
;MDRSHEMVVALVAVLKANSAYVPIDPSYPKDRVDFLLTDCNAPVLLTQTHLLSTIVKEGGENAPRVICVDSLAETHTPGDGAMAMCECASSSSDDPAYMIYTSGSTGRPKGAINSHRGIVNRLLWMQDAYRLTERDAVLQKTPFSFDVSVWEFFWPLMVGAKIVVAKPGGHREPDYLADLIVSSGVTTCHFVPSMLSVFLDEAKAPGCSASLRRAICSGEALPLELQDRFFRTMHDVELHNLYGPTEAAIDVTAWQCSPDSKLPTVPIGKAIANTKLYILDSRLQMVPVGVAGELHIGGVQVAIGYHSRPELTAQRFISDPYSDNGGRMYKTGDLARYWPDGSIEFLGRIDFQVKIRGLRIELGEIEEAIASHPLVKEAVVLARNGALVAYLTPTHPTTQVEPSSLRSHLKETLPEYMVPSAFVQLHSLPQTPNGKLDRKALPAPSDENLGRNQSEYVAPSTGVEKAITSIWQSLLGIEKVSVDADWFENGGNSLLAMRLVSCVEKECGAKLGLAQLLKASTVRGLAALVEEKRNNAEKQSRWHKCVIEITPKQPGSTRRPLFLVHPAGGHVLCYAPIGRHMGPDFPLYGVQATGFAAGEEPNQTVEAMARLYADAITTVEPSGPYRVGGWSFGGVVAYATCLELMRRGHTVEICAVLDSWRPIILDKAKEITDQYLVGVCSRVFGGMFGQDNLVTDEELASVEGGHGAQIDYIIDKARQVGIFPADVEQSENRRILEVLVGTLRATYSYKPPRFPGTVTCFRAMEKHLHAPDPQLVWVKLFAIMDADKVDVRQFAGSHYTFIVEPHVKALAHNIRDALLELEGGQK
;
A
#
# COMPACT_ATOMS: atom_id res chain seq x y z
N MET A 1 1.36 -8.29 10.72
CA MET A 1 0.14 -7.57 10.26
C MET A 1 0.52 -6.53 9.23
N ASP A 2 -0.31 -6.33 8.21
CA ASP A 2 -0.21 -5.18 7.32
C ASP A 2 -0.69 -3.91 8.02
N ARG A 3 -0.19 -2.75 7.56
CA ARG A 3 -0.56 -1.45 8.12
C ARG A 3 -2.05 -1.19 7.95
N SER A 4 -2.75 -0.94 9.07
CA SER A 4 -4.20 -0.73 9.10
C SER A 4 -4.61 -0.10 10.43
N HIS A 5 -5.88 0.25 10.58
CA HIS A 5 -6.43 0.73 11.85
C HIS A 5 -6.41 -0.38 12.91
N GLU A 6 -6.70 -1.62 12.51
CA GLU A 6 -6.67 -2.80 13.39
C GLU A 6 -5.27 -3.02 13.97
N MET A 7 -4.21 -2.71 13.21
CA MET A 7 -2.84 -2.78 13.72
C MET A 7 -2.63 -1.78 14.88
N VAL A 8 -3.14 -0.54 14.75
CA VAL A 8 -3.04 0.45 15.84
C VAL A 8 -3.81 -0.02 17.08
N VAL A 9 -5.02 -0.53 16.89
CA VAL A 9 -5.84 -1.10 17.98
C VAL A 9 -5.13 -2.29 18.64
N ALA A 10 -4.53 -3.18 17.85
CA ALA A 10 -3.79 -4.33 18.35
C ALA A 10 -2.59 -3.94 19.21
N LEU A 11 -1.80 -2.93 18.78
CA LEU A 11 -0.66 -2.44 19.57
C LEU A 11 -1.11 -1.88 20.93
N VAL A 12 -2.17 -1.07 20.94
CA VAL A 12 -2.75 -0.54 22.19
C VAL A 12 -3.30 -1.67 23.07
N ALA A 13 -3.97 -2.68 22.47
CA ALA A 13 -4.51 -3.81 23.21
C ALA A 13 -3.41 -4.65 23.90
N VAL A 14 -2.28 -4.88 23.23
CA VAL A 14 -1.12 -5.58 23.82
C VAL A 14 -0.61 -4.82 25.06
N LEU A 15 -0.43 -3.49 24.95
CA LEU A 15 0.03 -2.67 26.06
C LEU A 15 -0.99 -2.64 27.22
N LYS A 16 -2.31 -2.57 26.91
CA LYS A 16 -3.38 -2.66 27.91
C LYS A 16 -3.44 -4.03 28.59
N ALA A 17 -3.01 -5.08 27.91
CA ALA A 17 -2.86 -6.43 28.48
C ALA A 17 -1.58 -6.57 29.34
N ASN A 18 -0.87 -5.48 29.64
CA ASN A 18 0.41 -5.47 30.35
C ASN A 18 1.46 -6.39 29.72
N SER A 19 1.54 -6.35 28.39
CA SER A 19 2.46 -7.16 27.60
C SER A 19 3.25 -6.28 26.65
N ALA A 20 4.44 -6.77 26.25
CA ALA A 20 5.25 -6.11 25.22
C ALA A 20 4.88 -6.62 23.83
N TYR A 21 4.80 -5.73 22.83
CA TYR A 21 4.62 -6.17 21.45
C TYR A 21 5.96 -6.40 20.74
N VAL A 22 5.96 -7.37 19.83
CA VAL A 22 7.10 -7.70 18.96
C VAL A 22 6.63 -7.58 17.53
N PRO A 23 7.03 -6.52 16.80
CA PRO A 23 6.58 -6.32 15.43
C PRO A 23 7.34 -7.23 14.46
N ILE A 24 6.59 -7.96 13.63
CA ILE A 24 7.14 -8.82 12.58
C ILE A 24 6.52 -8.36 11.25
N ASP A 25 7.37 -7.90 10.32
CA ASP A 25 6.94 -7.44 9.01
C ASP A 25 6.56 -8.65 8.14
N PRO A 26 5.33 -8.70 7.57
CA PRO A 26 4.89 -9.82 6.75
C PRO A 26 5.66 -9.96 5.43
N SER A 27 6.39 -8.92 5.01
CA SER A 27 7.24 -8.95 3.81
C SER A 27 8.59 -9.64 4.01
N TYR A 28 8.94 -10.03 5.25
CA TYR A 28 10.19 -10.74 5.52
C TYR A 28 10.17 -12.15 4.92
N PRO A 29 11.34 -12.67 4.50
CA PRO A 29 11.46 -14.06 4.11
C PRO A 29 10.93 -15.00 5.19
N LYS A 30 10.38 -16.14 4.77
CA LYS A 30 9.76 -17.11 5.69
C LYS A 30 10.71 -17.57 6.80
N ASP A 31 11.94 -17.89 6.45
CA ASP A 31 12.95 -18.36 7.41
C ASP A 31 13.24 -17.30 8.47
N ARG A 32 13.23 -16.02 8.08
CA ARG A 32 13.39 -14.91 9.03
C ARG A 32 12.18 -14.78 9.94
N VAL A 33 10.96 -14.89 9.42
CA VAL A 33 9.73 -14.88 10.23
C VAL A 33 9.73 -16.05 11.21
N ASP A 34 10.05 -17.26 10.75
CA ASP A 34 10.13 -18.47 11.58
C ASP A 34 11.19 -18.31 12.70
N PHE A 35 12.33 -17.71 12.37
CA PHE A 35 13.37 -17.40 13.38
C PHE A 35 12.85 -16.42 14.43
N LEU A 36 12.25 -15.31 14.02
CA LEU A 36 11.76 -14.27 14.94
C LEU A 36 10.67 -14.80 15.87
N LEU A 37 9.73 -15.59 15.36
CA LEU A 37 8.67 -16.24 16.14
C LEU A 37 9.25 -17.23 17.17
N THR A 38 10.28 -17.98 16.78
CA THR A 38 10.95 -18.95 17.66
C THR A 38 11.78 -18.24 18.72
N ASP A 39 12.58 -17.23 18.34
CA ASP A 39 13.48 -16.52 19.27
C ASP A 39 12.70 -15.69 20.29
N CYS A 40 11.62 -15.01 19.89
CA CYS A 40 10.81 -14.21 20.82
C CYS A 40 9.94 -15.06 21.74
N ASN A 41 9.62 -16.29 21.37
CA ASN A 41 8.80 -17.23 22.14
C ASN A 41 7.49 -16.59 22.66
N ALA A 42 6.83 -15.79 21.82
CA ALA A 42 5.62 -15.09 22.20
C ALA A 42 4.43 -16.06 22.32
N PRO A 43 3.60 -15.99 23.40
CA PRO A 43 2.48 -16.90 23.60
C PRO A 43 1.29 -16.60 22.66
N VAL A 44 1.20 -15.40 22.11
CA VAL A 44 0.11 -14.95 21.25
C VAL A 44 0.67 -14.29 19.99
N LEU A 45 0.10 -14.64 18.85
CA LEU A 45 0.36 -14.00 17.56
C LEU A 45 -0.91 -13.29 17.07
N LEU A 46 -0.86 -11.97 16.97
CA LEU A 46 -1.92 -11.16 16.36
C LEU A 46 -1.63 -11.02 14.86
N THR A 47 -2.60 -11.38 14.03
CA THR A 47 -2.44 -11.34 12.57
C THR A 47 -3.74 -10.92 11.87
N GLN A 48 -3.75 -10.95 10.55
CA GLN A 48 -4.91 -10.72 9.70
C GLN A 48 -5.19 -11.99 8.88
N THR A 49 -6.45 -12.22 8.54
CA THR A 49 -6.92 -13.46 7.91
C THR A 49 -6.15 -13.81 6.63
N HIS A 50 -5.86 -12.81 5.78
CA HIS A 50 -5.13 -13.01 4.53
C HIS A 50 -3.66 -13.41 4.70
N LEU A 51 -3.06 -13.19 5.89
CA LEU A 51 -1.67 -13.53 6.21
C LEU A 51 -1.52 -14.94 6.82
N LEU A 52 -2.60 -15.60 7.20
CA LEU A 52 -2.56 -16.91 7.87
C LEU A 52 -1.76 -17.96 7.09
N SER A 53 -1.98 -18.03 5.77
CA SER A 53 -1.33 -19.03 4.91
C SER A 53 0.20 -18.84 4.79
N THR A 54 0.70 -17.64 5.08
CA THR A 54 2.13 -17.32 4.99
C THR A 54 2.89 -17.54 6.30
N ILE A 55 2.18 -17.54 7.44
CA ILE A 55 2.81 -17.47 8.78
C ILE A 55 2.70 -18.77 9.56
N VAL A 56 1.64 -19.57 9.37
CA VAL A 56 1.34 -20.72 10.25
C VAL A 56 1.86 -22.02 9.67
N LYS A 57 2.86 -22.64 10.36
CA LYS A 57 3.06 -24.09 10.31
C LYS A 57 2.08 -24.74 11.27
N GLU A 58 1.25 -25.66 10.80
CA GLU A 58 0.37 -26.45 11.65
C GLU A 58 1.20 -27.28 12.67
N GLY A 59 0.93 -27.08 13.97
CA GLY A 59 1.15 -28.07 15.00
C GLY A 59 2.57 -28.29 15.54
N GLY A 60 3.09 -27.33 16.31
CA GLY A 60 4.18 -27.62 17.26
C GLY A 60 3.69 -27.43 18.70
N GLU A 61 4.21 -28.19 19.67
CA GLU A 61 3.86 -28.09 21.11
C GLU A 61 4.01 -26.68 21.70
N ASN A 62 4.77 -25.78 21.05
CA ASN A 62 5.02 -24.39 21.45
C ASN A 62 4.54 -23.36 20.44
N ALA A 63 3.59 -23.68 19.58
CA ALA A 63 3.05 -22.71 18.63
C ALA A 63 2.26 -21.60 19.35
N PRO A 64 2.41 -20.31 18.99
CA PRO A 64 1.66 -19.24 19.60
C PRO A 64 0.16 -19.39 19.30
N ARG A 65 -0.69 -18.96 20.24
CA ARG A 65 -2.13 -18.83 19.97
C ARG A 65 -2.34 -17.73 18.93
N VAL A 66 -2.88 -18.08 17.78
CA VAL A 66 -3.13 -17.13 16.68
C VAL A 66 -4.49 -16.46 16.85
N ILE A 67 -4.52 -15.13 16.75
CA ILE A 67 -5.75 -14.31 16.79
C ILE A 67 -5.76 -13.43 15.54
N CYS A 68 -6.80 -13.62 14.70
CA CYS A 68 -7.05 -12.75 13.55
C CYS A 68 -7.87 -11.54 13.99
N VAL A 69 -7.26 -10.37 13.96
CA VAL A 69 -7.89 -9.14 14.49
C VAL A 69 -9.00 -8.61 13.59
N ASP A 70 -8.93 -8.85 12.29
CA ASP A 70 -9.92 -8.49 11.28
C ASP A 70 -11.21 -9.35 11.36
N SER A 71 -11.16 -10.52 11.98
CA SER A 71 -12.35 -11.37 12.19
C SER A 71 -13.05 -11.17 13.56
N LEU A 72 -12.44 -10.42 14.48
CA LEU A 72 -13.01 -10.21 15.82
C LEU A 72 -14.24 -9.30 15.82
N ALA A 73 -14.38 -8.41 14.85
CA ALA A 73 -15.54 -7.52 14.71
C ALA A 73 -16.86 -8.26 14.40
N GLU A 74 -16.79 -9.48 13.82
CA GLU A 74 -17.96 -10.28 13.45
C GLU A 74 -18.53 -11.09 14.63
N THR A 75 -17.78 -11.27 15.72
CA THR A 75 -18.15 -12.16 16.82
C THR A 75 -18.65 -11.47 18.08
N HIS A 76 -18.59 -10.15 18.17
CA HIS A 76 -19.04 -9.40 19.34
C HIS A 76 -20.13 -8.40 18.95
N THR A 77 -21.39 -8.81 19.18
CA THR A 77 -22.52 -7.88 19.28
C THR A 77 -22.32 -6.98 20.52
N PRO A 78 -22.48 -5.63 20.38
CA PRO A 78 -22.47 -4.72 21.52
C PRO A 78 -23.77 -4.92 22.33
N GLY A 79 -23.81 -5.86 23.22
CA GLY A 79 -25.06 -6.11 23.94
C GLY A 79 -24.98 -6.86 25.26
N ASP A 80 -24.03 -7.75 25.45
CA ASP A 80 -23.96 -8.55 26.68
C ASP A 80 -22.54 -8.69 27.21
N GLY A 81 -22.16 -7.75 27.96
CA GLY A 81 -20.91 -7.77 28.70
C GLY A 81 -20.61 -6.35 29.08
N ALA A 82 -20.98 -6.01 30.29
CA ALA A 82 -20.33 -4.92 30.99
C ALA A 82 -18.89 -4.81 30.45
N MET A 83 -18.44 -3.62 30.08
CA MET A 83 -17.03 -3.30 30.12
C MET A 83 -16.56 -3.79 31.51
N ALA A 84 -16.20 -5.08 31.58
CA ALA A 84 -15.33 -5.50 32.64
C ALA A 84 -14.12 -4.59 32.40
N MET A 85 -14.04 -3.54 33.21
CA MET A 85 -12.78 -2.82 33.41
C MET A 85 -11.84 -3.97 33.74
N CYS A 86 -11.07 -4.40 32.74
CA CYS A 86 -9.95 -5.27 32.97
C CYS A 86 -9.22 -4.55 34.09
N GLU A 87 -9.23 -5.08 35.30
CA GLU A 87 -8.33 -4.61 36.34
C GLU A 87 -6.98 -4.77 35.71
N CYS A 88 -6.46 -3.65 35.15
CA CYS A 88 -5.15 -3.63 34.53
C CYS A 88 -4.21 -4.10 35.61
N ALA A 89 -3.63 -5.28 35.43
CA ALA A 89 -2.57 -5.71 36.29
C ALA A 89 -1.60 -4.54 36.40
N SER A 90 -1.18 -4.16 37.61
CA SER A 90 -0.39 -2.97 37.85
C SER A 90 0.92 -3.05 37.06
N SER A 91 0.98 -2.37 35.91
CA SER A 91 2.20 -2.29 35.11
C SER A 91 3.20 -1.36 35.79
N SER A 92 4.43 -1.76 35.84
CA SER A 92 5.54 -0.91 36.24
C SER A 92 6.06 -0.09 35.07
N SER A 93 6.55 1.11 35.34
CA SER A 93 7.23 1.89 34.29
C SER A 93 8.50 1.21 33.75
N ASP A 94 9.04 0.25 34.48
CA ASP A 94 10.24 -0.50 34.10
C ASP A 94 9.91 -1.79 33.32
N ASP A 95 8.62 -2.14 33.20
CA ASP A 95 8.20 -3.30 32.41
C ASP A 95 8.48 -3.08 30.93
N PRO A 96 8.75 -4.17 30.17
CA PRO A 96 8.89 -4.12 28.71
C PRO A 96 7.61 -3.58 28.04
N ALA A 97 7.78 -2.64 27.13
CA ALA A 97 6.68 -2.14 26.30
C ALA A 97 6.75 -2.66 24.86
N TYR A 98 7.94 -2.78 24.32
CA TYR A 98 8.17 -3.43 23.03
C TYR A 98 9.53 -4.08 22.91
N MET A 99 9.66 -5.03 22.00
CA MET A 99 10.92 -5.59 21.57
C MET A 99 11.02 -5.50 20.05
N ILE A 100 11.98 -4.72 19.55
CA ILE A 100 12.24 -4.58 18.12
C ILE A 100 13.54 -5.28 17.77
N TYR A 101 13.49 -6.09 16.72
CA TYR A 101 14.66 -6.79 16.21
C TYR A 101 15.51 -5.90 15.32
N THR A 102 16.80 -5.85 15.61
CA THR A 102 17.82 -5.20 14.78
C THR A 102 18.78 -6.26 14.21
N SER A 103 19.51 -5.92 13.15
CA SER A 103 20.56 -6.79 12.62
C SER A 103 21.63 -7.08 13.68
N GLY A 104 22.18 -8.25 13.65
CA GLY A 104 23.16 -8.71 14.65
C GLY A 104 24.55 -8.93 14.06
N SER A 105 25.59 -8.49 14.79
CA SER A 105 27.01 -8.67 14.40
C SER A 105 27.45 -10.14 14.30
N THR A 106 26.64 -11.07 14.84
CA THR A 106 26.88 -12.53 14.82
C THR A 106 26.02 -13.23 13.76
N GLY A 107 25.57 -12.52 12.71
CA GLY A 107 24.79 -13.10 11.63
C GLY A 107 23.31 -13.39 11.94
N ARG A 108 22.84 -13.15 13.17
CA ARG A 108 21.45 -13.37 13.57
C ARG A 108 20.84 -12.11 14.18
N PRO A 109 19.56 -11.79 13.90
CA PRO A 109 18.88 -10.66 14.51
C PRO A 109 18.88 -10.72 16.04
N LYS A 110 18.91 -9.53 16.66
CA LYS A 110 18.87 -9.36 18.12
C LYS A 110 17.69 -8.46 18.50
N GLY A 111 16.88 -8.89 19.46
CA GLY A 111 15.70 -8.15 19.95
C GLY A 111 16.10 -7.16 21.04
N ALA A 112 16.01 -5.85 20.78
CA ALA A 112 16.23 -4.81 21.78
C ALA A 112 14.93 -4.55 22.56
N ILE A 113 14.96 -4.69 23.88
CA ILE A 113 13.79 -4.58 24.77
C ILE A 113 13.75 -3.18 25.38
N ASN A 114 12.71 -2.41 25.09
CA ASN A 114 12.50 -1.08 25.63
C ASN A 114 11.38 -1.06 26.67
N SER A 115 11.56 -0.26 27.72
CA SER A 115 10.61 -0.12 28.83
C SER A 115 9.56 0.97 28.57
N HIS A 116 8.45 0.88 29.29
CA HIS A 116 7.43 1.96 29.30
C HIS A 116 8.05 3.30 29.75
N ARG A 117 8.96 3.31 30.72
CA ARG A 117 9.66 4.52 31.20
C ARG A 117 10.40 5.24 30.04
N GLY A 118 11.14 4.49 29.23
CA GLY A 118 11.88 5.06 28.09
C GLY A 118 10.97 5.70 27.07
N ILE A 119 9.89 5.01 26.68
CA ILE A 119 8.91 5.53 25.70
C ILE A 119 8.18 6.75 26.25
N VAL A 120 7.68 6.69 27.46
CA VAL A 120 6.93 7.80 28.10
C VAL A 120 7.82 9.04 28.17
N ASN A 121 9.10 8.91 28.58
CA ASN A 121 10.04 10.01 28.56
C ASN A 121 10.17 10.64 27.16
N ARG A 122 10.32 9.82 26.13
CA ARG A 122 10.47 10.26 24.74
C ARG A 122 9.23 10.99 24.26
N LEU A 123 8.04 10.48 24.53
CA LEU A 123 6.77 11.05 24.09
C LEU A 123 6.43 12.34 24.82
N LEU A 124 6.66 12.40 26.14
CA LEU A 124 6.44 13.61 26.94
C LEU A 124 7.38 14.74 26.51
N TRP A 125 8.68 14.42 26.31
CA TRP A 125 9.61 15.41 25.77
C TRP A 125 9.13 15.93 24.39
N MET A 126 8.67 15.03 23.53
CA MET A 126 8.18 15.42 22.21
C MET A 126 6.95 16.33 22.29
N GLN A 127 6.06 16.06 23.26
CA GLN A 127 4.90 16.89 23.53
C GLN A 127 5.32 18.28 24.03
N ASP A 128 6.28 18.37 24.93
CA ASP A 128 6.78 19.64 25.45
C ASP A 128 7.47 20.48 24.37
N ALA A 129 8.27 19.83 23.50
CA ALA A 129 9.02 20.49 22.43
C ALA A 129 8.12 20.94 21.28
N TYR A 130 7.15 20.12 20.88
CA TYR A 130 6.41 20.31 19.64
C TYR A 130 4.93 20.66 19.81
N ARG A 131 4.36 20.45 21.00
CA ARG A 131 3.01 20.89 21.41
C ARG A 131 1.91 20.49 20.43
N LEU A 132 1.84 19.20 20.13
CA LEU A 132 0.76 18.66 19.31
C LEU A 132 -0.59 18.87 20.02
N THR A 133 -1.64 19.12 19.25
CA THR A 133 -3.00 19.35 19.73
C THR A 133 -3.99 18.41 19.06
N GLU A 134 -5.22 18.35 19.54
CA GLU A 134 -6.32 17.59 18.93
C GLU A 134 -6.63 17.99 17.46
N ARG A 135 -6.18 19.18 17.04
CA ARG A 135 -6.37 19.70 15.68
C ARG A 135 -5.28 19.23 14.71
N ASP A 136 -4.25 18.60 15.23
CA ASP A 136 -3.14 18.14 14.42
C ASP A 136 -3.40 16.74 13.86
N ALA A 137 -2.69 16.41 12.78
CA ALA A 137 -2.72 15.11 12.15
C ALA A 137 -1.30 14.60 11.94
N VAL A 138 -1.02 13.40 12.46
CA VAL A 138 0.28 12.73 12.34
C VAL A 138 0.18 11.64 11.30
N LEU A 139 1.11 11.61 10.34
CA LEU A 139 1.17 10.56 9.34
C LEU A 139 1.88 9.33 9.89
N GLN A 140 1.16 8.21 10.00
CA GLN A 140 1.73 6.90 10.27
C GLN A 140 2.09 6.21 8.96
N LYS A 141 3.37 6.20 8.62
CA LYS A 141 3.89 5.57 7.41
C LYS A 141 5.12 4.69 7.65
N THR A 142 5.83 4.90 8.75
CA THR A 142 7.01 4.10 9.08
C THR A 142 6.60 2.66 9.35
N PRO A 143 7.27 1.64 8.77
CA PRO A 143 7.01 0.25 9.11
C PRO A 143 7.12 0.03 10.61
N PHE A 144 6.19 -0.71 11.21
CA PHE A 144 6.13 -0.87 12.66
C PHE A 144 7.29 -1.71 13.24
N SER A 145 8.07 -2.38 12.40
CA SER A 145 9.34 -3.02 12.74
C SER A 145 10.49 -2.03 12.99
N PHE A 146 10.26 -0.73 12.82
CA PHE A 146 11.18 0.35 13.17
C PHE A 146 10.66 1.15 14.34
N ASP A 147 11.53 1.47 15.29
CA ASP A 147 11.18 2.17 16.53
C ASP A 147 10.65 3.59 16.35
N VAL A 148 11.02 4.26 15.26
CA VAL A 148 10.42 5.56 14.89
C VAL A 148 8.89 5.48 14.79
N SER A 149 8.33 4.35 14.36
CA SER A 149 6.88 4.17 14.28
C SER A 149 6.16 4.33 15.62
N VAL A 150 6.86 4.09 16.73
CA VAL A 150 6.29 4.14 18.08
C VAL A 150 5.72 5.51 18.40
N TRP A 151 6.41 6.59 18.05
CA TRP A 151 5.86 7.93 18.28
C TRP A 151 4.78 8.30 17.25
N GLU A 152 4.84 7.76 16.01
CA GLU A 152 3.76 7.95 15.03
C GLU A 152 2.44 7.34 15.52
N PHE A 153 2.48 6.25 16.31
CA PHE A 153 1.30 5.63 16.92
C PHE A 153 0.85 6.33 18.18
N PHE A 154 1.74 6.49 19.17
CA PHE A 154 1.33 6.79 20.54
C PHE A 154 1.29 8.27 20.87
N TRP A 155 2.13 9.11 20.24
CA TRP A 155 2.12 10.54 20.51
C TRP A 155 0.78 11.22 20.14
N PRO A 156 0.20 11.02 18.94
CA PRO A 156 -1.11 11.58 18.63
C PRO A 156 -2.20 11.06 19.55
N LEU A 157 -2.20 9.77 19.93
CA LEU A 157 -3.19 9.21 20.86
C LEU A 157 -3.15 9.86 22.25
N MET A 158 -1.97 10.27 22.73
CA MET A 158 -1.83 10.94 24.04
C MET A 158 -2.58 12.27 24.13
N VAL A 159 -2.75 12.97 23.03
CA VAL A 159 -3.30 14.33 22.99
C VAL A 159 -4.61 14.42 22.21
N GLY A 160 -5.15 13.29 21.74
CA GLY A 160 -6.37 13.25 20.94
C GLY A 160 -6.20 13.78 19.51
N ALA A 161 -4.96 13.84 19.01
CA ALA A 161 -4.68 14.19 17.61
C ALA A 161 -5.02 13.04 16.65
N LYS A 162 -5.24 13.36 15.39
CA LYS A 162 -5.56 12.40 14.34
C LYS A 162 -4.33 11.59 13.92
N ILE A 163 -4.48 10.26 13.79
CA ILE A 163 -3.52 9.41 13.09
C ILE A 163 -4.01 9.20 11.66
N VAL A 164 -3.19 9.55 10.68
CA VAL A 164 -3.43 9.26 9.27
C VAL A 164 -2.61 8.03 8.90
N VAL A 165 -3.29 6.91 8.66
CA VAL A 165 -2.63 5.63 8.40
C VAL A 165 -2.41 5.48 6.90
N ALA A 166 -1.14 5.45 6.44
CA ALA A 166 -0.81 5.23 5.04
C ALA A 166 -1.11 3.78 4.62
N LYS A 167 -1.49 3.57 3.35
CA LYS A 167 -1.71 2.22 2.81
C LYS A 167 -0.46 1.33 2.94
N PRO A 168 -0.59 -0.02 2.99
CA PRO A 168 0.54 -0.93 2.92
C PRO A 168 1.43 -0.61 1.71
N GLY A 169 2.76 -0.53 1.90
CA GLY A 169 3.70 -0.15 0.85
C GLY A 169 3.74 1.34 0.48
N GLY A 170 2.71 2.13 0.80
CA GLY A 170 2.58 3.55 0.41
C GLY A 170 3.70 4.46 0.92
N HIS A 171 4.42 4.07 1.97
CA HIS A 171 5.60 4.81 2.45
C HIS A 171 6.73 4.90 1.41
N ARG A 172 6.68 4.11 0.34
CA ARG A 172 7.64 4.09 -0.78
C ARG A 172 7.15 4.88 -1.99
N GLU A 173 5.96 5.48 -1.94
CA GLU A 173 5.33 6.17 -3.08
C GLU A 173 5.26 7.68 -2.79
N PRO A 174 6.20 8.51 -3.30
CA PRO A 174 6.25 9.95 -2.99
C PRO A 174 5.02 10.73 -3.44
N ASP A 175 4.47 10.43 -4.62
CA ASP A 175 3.25 11.04 -5.15
C ASP A 175 2.03 10.75 -4.27
N TYR A 176 1.86 9.48 -3.85
CA TYR A 176 0.82 9.08 -2.92
C TYR A 176 0.97 9.80 -1.56
N LEU A 177 2.21 9.89 -1.03
CA LEU A 177 2.44 10.59 0.23
C LEU A 177 2.10 12.08 0.13
N ALA A 178 2.44 12.73 -0.98
CA ALA A 178 2.10 14.13 -1.19
C ALA A 178 0.57 14.33 -1.26
N ASP A 179 -0.14 13.50 -2.01
CA ASP A 179 -1.60 13.53 -2.08
C ASP A 179 -2.23 13.26 -0.71
N LEU A 180 -1.73 12.28 0.05
CA LEU A 180 -2.23 11.93 1.37
C LEU A 180 -2.01 13.07 2.39
N ILE A 181 -0.84 13.71 2.37
CA ILE A 181 -0.53 14.84 3.25
C ILE A 181 -1.54 15.97 3.04
N VAL A 182 -1.78 16.35 1.80
CA VAL A 182 -2.70 17.44 1.45
C VAL A 182 -4.15 17.06 1.75
N SER A 183 -4.60 15.90 1.24
CA SER A 183 -6.02 15.49 1.34
C SER A 183 -6.46 15.21 2.78
N SER A 184 -5.55 14.69 3.61
CA SER A 184 -5.86 14.37 5.02
C SER A 184 -5.51 15.47 6.01
N GLY A 185 -4.90 16.58 5.53
CA GLY A 185 -4.48 17.70 6.37
C GLY A 185 -3.37 17.33 7.35
N VAL A 186 -2.41 16.51 6.94
CA VAL A 186 -1.29 16.08 7.79
C VAL A 186 -0.46 17.27 8.21
N THR A 187 -0.21 17.41 9.52
CA THR A 187 0.57 18.51 10.10
C THR A 187 1.98 18.11 10.53
N THR A 188 2.20 16.82 10.78
CA THR A 188 3.50 16.28 11.21
C THR A 188 3.80 14.96 10.51
N CYS A 189 5.00 14.85 9.93
CA CYS A 189 5.44 13.67 9.20
C CYS A 189 6.93 13.39 9.48
N HIS A 190 7.29 12.10 9.53
CA HIS A 190 8.69 11.64 9.60
C HIS A 190 9.24 11.35 8.20
N PHE A 191 10.52 11.59 8.00
CA PHE A 191 11.28 11.15 6.84
C PHE A 191 12.65 10.60 7.24
N VAL A 192 13.08 9.53 6.63
CA VAL A 192 14.50 9.21 6.55
C VAL A 192 15.12 10.16 5.51
N PRO A 193 16.31 10.72 5.71
CA PRO A 193 16.93 11.67 4.77
C PRO A 193 16.95 11.21 3.32
N SER A 194 17.27 9.93 3.06
CA SER A 194 17.23 9.36 1.71
C SER A 194 15.83 9.41 1.07
N MET A 195 14.77 9.14 1.86
CA MET A 195 13.39 9.23 1.38
C MET A 195 12.93 10.68 1.23
N LEU A 196 13.36 11.59 2.12
CA LEU A 196 13.10 13.02 1.97
C LEU A 196 13.66 13.55 0.65
N SER A 197 14.86 13.11 0.28
CA SER A 197 15.48 13.50 -1.01
C SER A 197 14.59 13.16 -2.20
N VAL A 198 13.99 11.96 -2.20
CA VAL A 198 13.08 11.52 -3.28
C VAL A 198 11.73 12.22 -3.21
N PHE A 199 11.21 12.44 -2.00
CA PHE A 199 9.96 13.18 -1.81
C PHE A 199 10.04 14.61 -2.32
N LEU A 200 11.17 15.29 -2.14
CA LEU A 200 11.39 16.65 -2.64
C LEU A 200 11.59 16.72 -4.18
N ASP A 201 11.81 15.57 -4.86
CA ASP A 201 11.80 15.50 -6.33
C ASP A 201 10.37 15.46 -6.89
N GLU A 202 9.38 15.17 -6.04
CA GLU A 202 7.99 15.08 -6.46
C GLU A 202 7.39 16.46 -6.74
N ALA A 203 6.75 16.62 -7.87
CA ALA A 203 6.17 17.90 -8.31
C ALA A 203 5.09 18.44 -7.35
N LYS A 204 4.41 17.57 -6.61
CA LYS A 204 3.37 17.91 -5.64
C LYS A 204 3.92 18.29 -4.25
N ALA A 205 5.19 18.01 -3.97
CA ALA A 205 5.80 18.24 -2.65
C ALA A 205 5.64 19.68 -2.14
N PRO A 206 5.83 20.74 -2.96
CA PRO A 206 5.62 22.12 -2.48
C PRO A 206 4.20 22.38 -1.97
N GLY A 207 3.21 21.73 -2.56
CA GLY A 207 1.79 21.85 -2.16
C GLY A 207 1.52 21.32 -0.75
N CYS A 208 2.33 20.41 -0.24
CA CYS A 208 2.20 19.89 1.12
C CYS A 208 2.41 20.96 2.21
N SER A 209 3.11 22.05 1.91
CA SER A 209 3.29 23.19 2.84
C SER A 209 1.96 23.83 3.25
N ALA A 210 0.88 23.57 2.55
CA ALA A 210 -0.46 24.08 2.92
C ALA A 210 -0.99 23.50 4.25
N SER A 211 -0.60 22.27 4.60
CA SER A 211 -1.03 21.60 5.82
C SER A 211 0.13 21.20 6.73
N LEU A 212 1.26 20.77 6.15
CA LEU A 212 2.42 20.29 6.90
C LEU A 212 3.09 21.44 7.63
N ARG A 213 3.21 21.32 8.94
CA ARG A 213 3.90 22.30 9.80
C ARG A 213 5.30 21.81 10.15
N ARG A 214 5.49 20.50 10.25
CA ARG A 214 6.72 19.90 10.76
C ARG A 214 7.09 18.63 10.01
N ALA A 215 8.33 18.58 9.55
CA ALA A 215 9.00 17.40 9.07
C ALA A 215 10.09 17.00 10.06
N ILE A 216 10.11 15.74 10.48
CA ILE A 216 11.09 15.16 11.38
C ILE A 216 11.96 14.21 10.59
N CYS A 217 13.28 14.40 10.63
CA CYS A 217 14.25 13.49 10.03
C CYS A 217 14.98 12.71 11.09
N SER A 218 15.15 11.40 10.88
CA SER A 218 16.04 10.56 11.69
C SER A 218 16.46 9.31 10.92
N GLY A 219 17.27 8.45 11.53
CA GLY A 219 17.70 7.18 10.94
C GLY A 219 18.97 7.26 10.10
N GLU A 220 19.28 8.37 9.49
CA GLU A 220 20.52 8.65 8.73
C GLU A 220 21.06 10.03 9.06
N ALA A 221 22.34 10.29 8.68
CA ALA A 221 22.87 11.65 8.73
C ALA A 221 22.13 12.53 7.71
N LEU A 222 21.65 13.70 8.14
CA LEU A 222 20.99 14.66 7.27
C LEU A 222 22.05 15.53 6.56
N PRO A 223 22.22 15.41 5.23
CA PRO A 223 23.17 16.24 4.49
C PRO A 223 22.73 17.72 4.49
N LEU A 224 23.70 18.64 4.58
CA LEU A 224 23.41 20.07 4.53
C LEU A 224 22.71 20.48 3.22
N GLU A 225 23.14 19.93 2.09
CA GLU A 225 22.52 20.16 0.78
C GLU A 225 21.02 19.77 0.77
N LEU A 226 20.68 18.67 1.46
CA LEU A 226 19.29 18.23 1.56
C LEU A 226 18.46 19.15 2.47
N GLN A 227 19.04 19.64 3.57
CA GLN A 227 18.43 20.68 4.40
C GLN A 227 18.14 21.95 3.58
N ASP A 228 19.12 22.44 2.84
CA ASP A 228 18.97 23.65 2.02
C ASP A 228 17.92 23.46 0.93
N ARG A 229 17.88 22.28 0.33
CA ARG A 229 16.87 21.91 -0.66
C ARG A 229 15.48 21.83 -0.03
N PHE A 230 15.35 21.29 1.17
CA PHE A 230 14.08 21.25 1.90
C PHE A 230 13.50 22.66 2.07
N PHE A 231 14.27 23.61 2.60
CA PHE A 231 13.78 24.97 2.83
C PHE A 231 13.48 25.74 1.53
N ARG A 232 14.13 25.40 0.42
CA ARG A 232 13.77 25.95 -0.91
C ARG A 232 12.46 25.38 -1.47
N THR A 233 12.08 24.18 -1.08
CA THR A 233 10.91 23.49 -1.61
C THR A 233 9.69 23.62 -0.69
N MET A 234 9.91 23.53 0.63
CA MET A 234 8.89 23.46 1.67
C MET A 234 8.89 24.77 2.45
N HIS A 235 8.07 25.73 1.99
CA HIS A 235 7.97 27.03 2.66
C HIS A 235 7.19 26.92 3.97
N ASP A 236 7.67 27.61 5.02
CA ASP A 236 7.02 27.69 6.35
C ASP A 236 6.86 26.35 7.09
N VAL A 237 7.60 25.31 6.67
CA VAL A 237 7.62 24.01 7.34
C VAL A 237 8.88 23.87 8.17
N GLU A 238 8.73 23.54 9.46
CA GLU A 238 9.85 23.24 10.33
C GLU A 238 10.54 21.93 9.93
N LEU A 239 11.87 21.92 9.93
CA LEU A 239 12.67 20.71 9.75
C LEU A 239 13.44 20.42 11.03
N HIS A 240 13.31 19.20 11.54
CA HIS A 240 14.03 18.73 12.73
C HIS A 240 14.85 17.50 12.41
N ASN A 241 16.10 17.47 12.87
CA ASN A 241 17.00 16.33 12.77
C ASN A 241 17.13 15.68 14.14
N LEU A 242 16.69 14.42 14.25
CA LEU A 242 16.73 13.63 15.47
C LEU A 242 17.66 12.43 15.29
N TYR A 243 18.25 11.96 16.38
CA TYR A 243 19.14 10.81 16.36
C TYR A 243 18.90 9.95 17.59
N GLY A 244 18.90 8.63 17.40
CA GLY A 244 18.93 7.63 18.44
C GLY A 244 19.07 6.21 17.86
N PRO A 245 19.62 5.28 18.66
CA PRO A 245 19.56 3.85 18.36
C PRO A 245 18.34 3.21 19.01
N THR A 246 17.86 2.10 18.49
CA THR A 246 16.76 1.31 19.06
C THR A 246 17.01 0.90 20.52
N GLU A 247 18.27 0.75 20.90
CA GLU A 247 18.73 0.45 22.25
C GLU A 247 18.61 1.62 23.25
N ALA A 248 18.03 2.75 22.80
CA ALA A 248 17.77 3.92 23.65
C ALA A 248 16.43 4.60 23.32
N ALA A 249 15.40 3.82 23.10
CA ALA A 249 14.00 4.22 22.93
C ALA A 249 13.83 5.37 21.91
N ILE A 250 14.08 5.08 20.62
CA ILE A 250 13.81 5.88 19.42
C ILE A 250 14.91 6.94 19.19
N ASP A 251 14.77 8.12 19.74
CA ASP A 251 15.70 9.24 19.57
C ASP A 251 16.12 9.83 20.92
N VAL A 252 17.37 10.22 21.04
CA VAL A 252 17.99 10.75 22.25
C VAL A 252 18.54 12.15 22.09
N THR A 253 18.60 12.66 20.85
CA THR A 253 18.96 14.05 20.56
C THR A 253 17.97 14.67 19.59
N ALA A 254 17.95 16.00 19.58
CA ALA A 254 17.17 16.82 18.67
C ALA A 254 17.92 18.08 18.25
N TRP A 255 17.74 18.43 16.98
CA TRP A 255 18.22 19.65 16.36
C TRP A 255 17.15 20.26 15.48
N GLN A 256 16.80 21.51 15.74
CA GLN A 256 15.95 22.28 14.84
C GLN A 256 16.82 22.89 13.73
N CYS A 257 16.58 22.48 12.50
CA CYS A 257 17.29 23.01 11.34
C CYS A 257 16.86 24.44 11.04
N SER A 258 17.76 25.23 10.46
CA SER A 258 17.48 26.61 10.05
C SER A 258 18.05 26.87 8.65
N PRO A 259 17.31 27.60 7.78
CA PRO A 259 17.80 27.99 6.48
C PRO A 259 19.00 28.93 6.55
N ASP A 260 19.15 29.65 7.69
CA ASP A 260 20.25 30.61 7.90
C ASP A 260 21.47 29.97 8.60
N SER A 261 21.48 28.66 8.77
CA SER A 261 22.58 27.95 9.43
C SER A 261 23.86 28.08 8.66
N LYS A 262 24.93 28.53 9.35
CA LYS A 262 26.29 28.65 8.81
C LYS A 262 27.19 27.47 9.19
N LEU A 263 26.60 26.43 9.80
CA LEU A 263 27.34 25.25 10.21
C LEU A 263 27.76 24.45 8.97
N PRO A 264 28.95 23.84 8.98
CA PRO A 264 29.44 23.05 7.84
C PRO A 264 28.72 21.70 7.69
N THR A 265 28.02 21.25 8.73
CA THR A 265 27.25 20.01 8.77
C THR A 265 25.97 20.23 9.57
N VAL A 266 24.97 19.36 9.38
CA VAL A 266 23.77 19.35 10.23
C VAL A 266 24.07 18.53 11.47
N PRO A 267 24.06 19.13 12.68
CA PRO A 267 24.30 18.39 13.92
C PRO A 267 23.18 17.36 14.19
N ILE A 268 23.49 16.32 14.98
CA ILE A 268 22.45 15.48 15.59
C ILE A 268 21.79 16.17 16.79
N GLY A 269 22.34 17.29 17.22
CA GLY A 269 21.75 18.21 18.18
C GLY A 269 22.18 18.01 19.62
N LYS A 270 21.25 18.26 20.55
CA LYS A 270 21.47 18.18 22.01
C LYS A 270 20.60 17.08 22.62
N ALA A 271 21.01 16.63 23.79
CA ALA A 271 20.24 15.62 24.57
C ALA A 271 18.79 16.08 24.81
N ILE A 272 17.87 15.15 24.67
CA ILE A 272 16.48 15.34 25.08
C ILE A 272 16.33 15.16 26.60
N ALA A 273 15.13 15.40 27.15
CA ALA A 273 14.88 15.33 28.59
C ALA A 273 15.32 13.98 29.21
N ASN A 274 15.92 14.03 30.41
CA ASN A 274 16.32 12.88 31.21
C ASN A 274 17.31 11.92 30.51
N THR A 275 17.98 12.39 29.46
CA THR A 275 19.00 11.66 28.70
C THR A 275 20.36 12.29 28.94
N LYS A 276 21.37 11.46 29.12
CA LYS A 276 22.76 11.86 29.27
C LYS A 276 23.57 11.38 28.09
N LEU A 277 24.39 12.24 27.53
CA LEU A 277 25.25 11.93 26.39
C LEU A 277 26.70 12.15 26.83
N TYR A 278 27.54 11.19 26.51
CA TYR A 278 28.98 11.25 26.82
C TYR A 278 29.75 10.92 25.55
N ILE A 279 30.74 11.75 25.22
CA ILE A 279 31.72 11.44 24.18
C ILE A 279 33.00 11.02 24.87
N LEU A 280 33.34 9.74 24.75
CA LEU A 280 34.39 9.11 25.55
C LEU A 280 35.52 8.56 24.68
N ASP A 281 36.72 8.51 25.28
CA ASP A 281 37.87 7.80 24.71
C ASP A 281 37.81 6.30 25.01
N SER A 282 38.81 5.53 24.57
CA SER A 282 38.90 4.09 24.80
C SER A 282 39.06 3.66 26.28
N ARG A 283 39.36 4.62 27.19
CA ARG A 283 39.47 4.45 28.64
C ARG A 283 38.21 4.92 29.36
N LEU A 284 37.15 5.20 28.62
CA LEU A 284 35.90 5.76 29.13
C LEU A 284 36.06 7.14 29.82
N GLN A 285 37.03 7.97 29.38
CA GLN A 285 37.21 9.35 29.86
C GLN A 285 36.55 10.32 28.87
N MET A 286 35.92 11.39 29.39
CA MET A 286 35.33 12.43 28.55
C MET A 286 36.41 13.13 27.72
N VAL A 287 36.18 13.27 26.42
CA VAL A 287 37.07 14.00 25.51
C VAL A 287 36.76 15.51 25.55
N PRO A 288 37.75 16.40 25.31
CA PRO A 288 37.50 17.81 25.19
C PRO A 288 36.57 18.18 24.04
N VAL A 289 35.91 19.34 24.12
CA VAL A 289 35.11 19.91 23.01
C VAL A 289 35.92 19.98 21.72
N GLY A 290 35.36 19.56 20.62
CA GLY A 290 35.97 19.45 19.31
C GLY A 290 36.78 18.16 19.06
N VAL A 291 37.07 17.39 20.09
CA VAL A 291 37.77 16.09 19.96
C VAL A 291 36.76 14.96 19.71
N ALA A 292 37.10 14.10 18.76
CA ALA A 292 36.27 12.95 18.43
C ALA A 292 36.43 11.81 19.48
N GLY A 293 35.31 11.19 19.82
CA GLY A 293 35.26 10.01 20.70
C GLY A 293 33.99 9.17 20.42
N GLU A 294 33.85 8.04 21.10
CA GLU A 294 32.66 7.21 21.01
C GLU A 294 31.51 7.84 21.78
N LEU A 295 30.34 7.97 21.12
CA LEU A 295 29.13 8.44 21.76
C LEU A 295 28.55 7.34 22.65
N HIS A 296 28.27 7.69 23.92
CA HIS A 296 27.60 6.82 24.88
C HIS A 296 26.32 7.51 25.37
N ILE A 297 25.29 6.71 25.60
CA ILE A 297 23.95 7.19 25.98
C ILE A 297 23.60 6.65 27.36
N GLY A 298 23.36 7.53 28.33
CA GLY A 298 22.86 7.21 29.65
C GLY A 298 21.49 7.80 29.89
N GLY A 299 20.88 7.47 31.02
CA GLY A 299 19.59 8.02 31.44
C GLY A 299 18.42 7.04 31.27
N VAL A 300 17.21 7.58 31.36
CA VAL A 300 15.98 6.77 31.51
C VAL A 300 15.57 6.00 30.24
N GLN A 301 16.08 6.40 29.09
CA GLN A 301 15.76 5.79 27.78
C GLN A 301 16.63 4.57 27.44
N VAL A 302 17.68 4.30 28.22
CA VAL A 302 18.53 3.13 27.97
C VAL A 302 17.71 1.86 28.09
N ALA A 303 17.69 1.04 27.04
CA ALA A 303 16.91 -0.19 26.96
C ALA A 303 17.26 -1.20 28.06
N ILE A 304 16.35 -2.12 28.33
CA ILE A 304 16.57 -3.21 29.30
C ILE A 304 17.76 -4.09 28.89
N GLY A 305 17.88 -4.35 27.58
CA GLY A 305 18.96 -5.15 27.01
C GLY A 305 18.49 -5.89 25.77
N TYR A 306 19.25 -6.91 25.38
CA TYR A 306 18.90 -7.79 24.26
C TYR A 306 18.25 -9.08 24.77
N HIS A 307 17.14 -9.46 24.13
CA HIS A 307 16.39 -10.66 24.47
C HIS A 307 17.27 -11.91 24.39
N SER A 308 17.28 -12.71 25.45
CA SER A 308 18.04 -13.99 25.53
C SER A 308 19.52 -13.90 25.13
N ARG A 309 20.14 -12.69 25.28
CA ARG A 309 21.56 -12.45 24.95
C ARG A 309 22.28 -11.72 26.11
N PRO A 310 22.45 -12.36 27.29
CA PRO A 310 23.02 -11.71 28.48
C PRO A 310 24.46 -11.22 28.28
N GLU A 311 25.30 -11.98 27.58
CA GLU A 311 26.67 -11.60 27.32
C GLU A 311 26.78 -10.36 26.43
N LEU A 312 26.01 -10.31 25.33
CA LEU A 312 25.96 -9.14 24.45
C LEU A 312 25.40 -7.94 25.19
N THR A 313 24.40 -8.15 26.03
CA THR A 313 23.81 -7.10 26.88
C THR A 313 24.88 -6.50 27.78
N ALA A 314 25.66 -7.34 28.49
CA ALA A 314 26.72 -6.89 29.38
C ALA A 314 27.87 -6.14 28.64
N GLN A 315 28.13 -6.50 27.39
CA GLN A 315 29.14 -5.84 26.55
C GLN A 315 28.73 -4.46 26.06
N ARG A 316 27.45 -4.27 25.77
CA ARG A 316 26.92 -3.03 25.16
C ARG A 316 26.27 -2.09 26.18
N PHE A 317 25.64 -2.61 27.24
CA PHE A 317 25.00 -1.84 28.31
C PHE A 317 25.90 -1.93 29.59
N ILE A 318 26.87 -1.03 29.65
CA ILE A 318 27.86 -1.00 30.72
C ILE A 318 27.41 -0.09 31.87
N SER A 319 28.08 -0.18 33.01
CA SER A 319 27.86 0.77 34.12
C SER A 319 28.21 2.20 33.70
N ASP A 320 27.39 3.15 34.11
CA ASP A 320 27.61 4.58 33.87
C ASP A 320 28.47 5.16 35.00
N PRO A 321 29.78 5.43 34.78
CA PRO A 321 30.67 5.94 35.81
C PRO A 321 30.40 7.40 36.18
N TYR A 322 29.55 8.07 35.44
CA TYR A 322 29.14 9.47 35.62
C TYR A 322 27.78 9.61 36.29
N SER A 323 27.14 8.50 36.65
CA SER A 323 25.84 8.48 37.31
C SER A 323 26.00 8.27 38.82
N ASP A 324 25.48 9.22 39.60
CA ASP A 324 25.49 9.14 41.06
C ASP A 324 24.67 7.96 41.63
N ASN A 325 23.74 7.41 40.83
CA ASN A 325 22.77 6.39 41.25
C ASN A 325 23.04 4.99 40.66
N GLY A 326 24.23 4.71 40.13
CA GLY A 326 24.58 3.40 39.58
C GLY A 326 23.85 3.06 38.27
N GLY A 327 23.59 4.05 37.43
CA GLY A 327 22.94 3.89 36.13
C GLY A 327 23.72 3.06 35.13
N ARG A 328 23.10 2.76 34.00
CA ARG A 328 23.75 2.11 32.86
C ARG A 328 23.84 3.08 31.69
N MET A 329 24.86 2.88 30.86
CA MET A 329 24.99 3.58 29.58
C MET A 329 25.18 2.59 28.43
N TYR A 330 24.63 2.95 27.27
CA TYR A 330 24.73 2.18 26.03
C TYR A 330 25.93 2.66 25.19
N LYS A 331 26.76 1.75 24.74
CA LYS A 331 27.87 1.96 23.82
C LYS A 331 27.35 1.94 22.41
N THR A 332 27.26 3.11 21.75
CA THR A 332 26.61 3.20 20.42
C THR A 332 27.50 2.64 19.28
N GLY A 333 28.81 2.72 19.41
CA GLY A 333 29.75 2.51 18.31
C GLY A 333 29.76 3.68 17.31
N ASP A 334 29.12 4.78 17.62
CA ASP A 334 29.11 6.00 16.79
C ASP A 334 30.22 6.95 17.22
N LEU A 335 30.96 7.47 16.25
CA LEU A 335 31.99 8.50 16.45
C LEU A 335 31.32 9.88 16.37
N ALA A 336 31.58 10.70 17.38
CA ALA A 336 30.98 12.04 17.48
C ALA A 336 31.95 13.03 18.15
N ARG A 337 31.64 14.34 18.07
CA ARG A 337 32.28 15.38 18.84
C ARG A 337 31.32 16.47 19.26
N TYR A 338 31.61 17.15 20.38
CA TYR A 338 30.88 18.34 20.79
C TYR A 338 31.34 19.58 20.02
N TRP A 339 30.37 20.37 19.61
CA TRP A 339 30.61 21.76 19.19
C TRP A 339 30.68 22.68 20.40
N PRO A 340 31.25 23.91 20.24
CA PRO A 340 31.34 24.88 21.36
C PRO A 340 29.99 25.25 21.99
N ASP A 341 28.89 25.18 21.24
CA ASP A 341 27.54 25.48 21.72
C ASP A 341 26.87 24.28 22.46
N GLY A 342 27.60 23.16 22.58
CA GLY A 342 27.15 21.93 23.21
C GLY A 342 26.30 21.03 22.30
N SER A 343 26.07 21.36 21.03
CA SER A 343 25.50 20.46 20.04
C SER A 343 26.50 19.37 19.65
N ILE A 344 26.00 18.24 19.15
CA ILE A 344 26.83 17.09 18.79
C ILE A 344 26.83 16.91 17.28
N GLU A 345 28.02 16.78 16.73
CA GLU A 345 28.25 16.38 15.34
C GLU A 345 28.52 14.89 15.26
N PHE A 346 27.80 14.22 14.36
CA PHE A 346 28.04 12.81 14.03
C PHE A 346 29.15 12.71 12.99
N LEU A 347 30.16 11.88 13.24
CA LEU A 347 31.34 11.72 12.40
C LEU A 347 31.42 10.38 11.67
N GLY A 348 30.44 9.50 11.91
CA GLY A 348 30.38 8.15 11.34
C GLY A 348 30.42 7.07 12.39
N ARG A 349 30.74 5.84 11.96
CA ARG A 349 30.80 4.66 12.84
C ARG A 349 32.25 4.23 13.09
N ILE A 350 32.48 3.70 14.29
CA ILE A 350 33.75 3.08 14.67
C ILE A 350 33.81 1.64 14.14
N ASP A 351 32.67 0.97 14.07
CA ASP A 351 32.52 -0.39 13.52
C ASP A 351 32.12 -0.36 12.03
N PHE A 352 31.88 -1.52 11.44
CA PHE A 352 31.51 -1.69 10.04
C PHE A 352 30.00 -1.67 9.79
N GLN A 353 29.21 -1.40 10.82
CA GLN A 353 27.76 -1.26 10.67
C GLN A 353 27.46 -0.05 9.82
N VAL A 354 26.49 -0.18 8.94
CA VAL A 354 26.06 0.90 8.02
C VAL A 354 24.59 1.20 8.20
N LYS A 355 24.22 2.44 7.91
CA LYS A 355 22.80 2.84 7.75
C LYS A 355 22.55 3.11 6.27
N ILE A 356 21.63 2.32 5.68
CA ILE A 356 21.23 2.45 4.27
C ILE A 356 19.72 2.57 4.23
N ARG A 357 19.21 3.70 3.74
CA ARG A 357 17.77 4.02 3.70
C ARG A 357 17.11 3.95 5.09
N GLY A 358 17.83 4.42 6.11
CA GLY A 358 17.40 4.36 7.50
C GLY A 358 17.50 3.00 8.17
N LEU A 359 17.82 1.97 7.40
CA LEU A 359 17.96 0.60 7.90
C LEU A 359 19.36 0.41 8.48
N ARG A 360 19.43 -0.05 9.73
CA ARG A 360 20.67 -0.41 10.39
C ARG A 360 21.09 -1.81 9.95
N ILE A 361 22.19 -1.92 9.24
CA ILE A 361 22.65 -3.17 8.62
C ILE A 361 24.01 -3.54 9.21
N GLU A 362 24.09 -4.72 9.79
CA GLU A 362 25.35 -5.38 10.15
C GLU A 362 25.90 -6.10 8.92
N LEU A 363 27.02 -5.64 8.40
CA LEU A 363 27.61 -6.26 7.22
C LEU A 363 27.99 -7.72 7.46
N GLY A 364 28.34 -8.06 8.70
CA GLY A 364 28.65 -9.45 9.11
C GLY A 364 27.49 -10.43 8.93
N GLU A 365 26.23 -9.98 9.09
CA GLU A 365 25.05 -10.83 8.83
C GLU A 365 24.95 -11.21 7.34
N ILE A 366 25.30 -10.29 6.47
CA ILE A 366 25.31 -10.54 5.03
C ILE A 366 26.53 -11.38 4.65
N GLU A 367 27.70 -11.09 5.23
CA GLU A 367 28.94 -11.84 5.00
C GLU A 367 28.75 -13.32 5.36
N GLU A 368 28.13 -13.63 6.50
CA GLU A 368 27.82 -14.99 6.94
C GLU A 368 26.83 -15.69 6.01
N ALA A 369 25.76 -14.99 5.61
CA ALA A 369 24.80 -15.53 4.67
C ALA A 369 25.43 -15.84 3.30
N ILE A 370 26.33 -15.00 2.78
CA ILE A 370 27.07 -15.27 1.55
C ILE A 370 28.02 -16.46 1.73
N ALA A 371 28.73 -16.53 2.86
CA ALA A 371 29.68 -17.62 3.15
C ALA A 371 28.98 -18.98 3.35
N SER A 372 27.69 -19.01 3.65
CA SER A 372 26.90 -20.26 3.70
C SER A 372 26.62 -20.88 2.32
N HIS A 373 26.85 -20.14 1.23
CA HIS A 373 26.67 -20.65 -0.13
C HIS A 373 27.79 -21.67 -0.45
N PRO A 374 27.47 -22.88 -0.98
CA PRO A 374 28.44 -23.99 -1.18
C PRO A 374 29.66 -23.64 -2.03
N LEU A 375 29.58 -22.68 -2.91
CA LEU A 375 30.65 -22.29 -3.83
C LEU A 375 31.51 -21.13 -3.27
N VAL A 376 31.17 -20.55 -2.13
CA VAL A 376 31.88 -19.42 -1.53
C VAL A 376 32.75 -19.88 -0.36
N LYS A 377 34.00 -19.44 -0.35
CA LYS A 377 34.97 -19.74 0.73
C LYS A 377 34.98 -18.62 1.78
N GLU A 378 35.06 -17.38 1.35
CA GLU A 378 35.10 -16.19 2.19
C GLU A 378 34.33 -15.04 1.51
N ALA A 379 33.70 -14.21 2.30
CA ALA A 379 32.97 -13.03 1.81
C ALA A 379 33.22 -11.81 2.70
N VAL A 380 33.23 -10.63 2.07
CA VAL A 380 33.30 -9.32 2.73
C VAL A 380 32.32 -8.39 2.05
N VAL A 381 31.57 -7.63 2.83
CA VAL A 381 30.59 -6.66 2.30
C VAL A 381 30.99 -5.25 2.68
N LEU A 382 30.86 -4.31 1.75
CA LEU A 382 31.05 -2.88 1.98
C LEU A 382 29.84 -2.09 1.50
N ALA A 383 29.56 -0.98 2.16
CA ALA A 383 28.67 0.05 1.61
C ALA A 383 29.49 1.02 0.74
N ARG A 384 29.12 1.16 -0.54
CA ARG A 384 29.72 2.11 -1.48
C ARG A 384 28.62 2.91 -2.16
N ASN A 385 28.69 4.21 -2.09
CA ASN A 385 27.70 5.13 -2.70
C ASN A 385 26.24 4.79 -2.32
N GLY A 386 25.99 4.42 -1.06
CA GLY A 386 24.65 4.05 -0.56
C GLY A 386 24.14 2.68 -1.00
N ALA A 387 24.99 1.85 -1.60
CA ALA A 387 24.66 0.49 -2.02
C ALA A 387 25.58 -0.54 -1.37
N LEU A 388 25.10 -1.76 -1.17
CA LEU A 388 25.90 -2.90 -0.67
C LEU A 388 26.63 -3.57 -1.82
N VAL A 389 27.92 -3.81 -1.63
CA VAL A 389 28.81 -4.51 -2.57
C VAL A 389 29.48 -5.67 -1.82
N ALA A 390 29.28 -6.90 -2.32
CA ALA A 390 29.90 -8.09 -1.77
C ALA A 390 31.16 -8.45 -2.57
N TYR A 391 32.25 -8.75 -1.84
CA TYR A 391 33.49 -9.29 -2.35
C TYR A 391 33.63 -10.71 -1.86
N LEU A 392 33.85 -11.67 -2.74
CA LEU A 392 33.90 -13.08 -2.38
C LEU A 392 35.05 -13.81 -3.06
N THR A 393 35.54 -14.87 -2.40
CA THR A 393 36.47 -15.83 -2.98
C THR A 393 35.75 -17.16 -3.15
N PRO A 394 35.92 -17.85 -4.29
CA PRO A 394 35.32 -19.16 -4.51
C PRO A 394 36.03 -20.26 -3.74
N THR A 395 35.34 -21.38 -3.49
CA THR A 395 35.92 -22.57 -2.86
C THR A 395 37.04 -23.21 -3.69
N HIS A 396 36.99 -23.11 -5.02
CA HIS A 396 38.03 -23.52 -5.95
C HIS A 396 38.38 -22.38 -6.89
N PRO A 397 39.68 -22.16 -7.21
CA PRO A 397 40.12 -21.00 -8.00
C PRO A 397 39.48 -20.88 -9.40
N THR A 398 39.03 -21.99 -9.98
CA THR A 398 38.41 -22.07 -11.31
C THR A 398 36.90 -21.98 -11.25
N THR A 399 36.28 -21.94 -10.07
CA THR A 399 34.83 -21.86 -9.92
C THR A 399 34.39 -20.42 -10.12
N GLN A 400 33.48 -20.21 -11.06
CA GLN A 400 32.76 -18.95 -11.21
C GLN A 400 31.44 -19.04 -10.44
N VAL A 401 31.20 -18.10 -9.55
CA VAL A 401 29.98 -18.04 -8.73
C VAL A 401 29.04 -17.04 -9.38
N GLU A 402 27.93 -17.55 -9.90
CA GLU A 402 26.94 -16.71 -10.60
C GLU A 402 26.22 -15.77 -9.61
N PRO A 403 26.18 -14.45 -9.89
CA PRO A 403 25.47 -13.47 -9.05
C PRO A 403 24.00 -13.77 -8.84
N SER A 404 23.33 -14.35 -9.83
CA SER A 404 21.91 -14.77 -9.77
C SER A 404 21.69 -15.88 -8.73
N SER A 405 22.60 -16.86 -8.65
CA SER A 405 22.57 -17.93 -7.66
C SER A 405 22.75 -17.40 -6.24
N LEU A 406 23.70 -16.47 -6.05
CA LEU A 406 23.91 -15.80 -4.76
C LEU A 406 22.69 -14.99 -4.33
N ARG A 407 22.11 -14.23 -5.24
CA ARG A 407 20.89 -13.45 -4.94
C ARG A 407 19.73 -14.34 -4.54
N SER A 408 19.52 -15.45 -5.25
CA SER A 408 18.47 -16.41 -4.92
C SER A 408 18.68 -17.00 -3.53
N HIS A 409 19.91 -17.45 -3.23
CA HIS A 409 20.29 -17.99 -1.92
C HIS A 409 20.07 -16.97 -0.78
N LEU A 410 20.47 -15.71 -1.00
CA LEU A 410 20.33 -14.67 0.02
C LEU A 410 18.88 -14.27 0.27
N LYS A 411 18.04 -14.28 -0.78
CA LYS A 411 16.61 -13.96 -0.64
C LYS A 411 15.82 -14.97 0.19
N GLU A 412 16.34 -16.16 0.41
CA GLU A 412 15.73 -17.17 1.28
C GLU A 412 15.82 -16.78 2.77
N THR A 413 16.91 -16.10 3.16
CA THR A 413 17.22 -15.80 4.56
C THR A 413 17.23 -14.33 4.91
N LEU A 414 17.62 -13.44 3.97
CA LEU A 414 17.77 -12.01 4.19
C LEU A 414 16.63 -11.19 3.57
N PRO A 415 16.18 -10.13 4.24
CA PRO A 415 15.30 -9.15 3.62
C PRO A 415 15.94 -8.53 2.37
N GLU A 416 15.12 -8.11 1.41
CA GLU A 416 15.58 -7.59 0.12
C GLU A 416 16.58 -6.42 0.25
N TYR A 417 16.40 -5.56 1.27
CA TYR A 417 17.29 -4.43 1.50
C TYR A 417 18.70 -4.81 1.98
N MET A 418 18.91 -6.05 2.42
CA MET A 418 20.21 -6.58 2.83
C MET A 418 20.91 -7.35 1.70
N VAL A 419 20.25 -7.62 0.57
CA VAL A 419 20.86 -8.31 -0.56
C VAL A 419 21.78 -7.34 -1.32
N PRO A 420 23.09 -7.67 -1.49
CA PRO A 420 24.02 -6.81 -2.20
C PRO A 420 23.58 -6.53 -3.65
N SER A 421 23.78 -5.31 -4.08
CA SER A 421 23.51 -4.90 -5.46
C SER A 421 24.59 -5.40 -6.43
N ALA A 422 25.81 -5.64 -5.94
CA ALA A 422 26.93 -6.08 -6.74
C ALA A 422 27.71 -7.20 -6.02
N PHE A 423 28.21 -8.17 -6.79
CA PHE A 423 29.05 -9.26 -6.34
C PHE A 423 30.35 -9.25 -7.12
N VAL A 424 31.48 -9.09 -6.42
CA VAL A 424 32.82 -9.02 -7.01
C VAL A 424 33.59 -10.26 -6.61
N GLN A 425 33.84 -11.17 -7.54
CA GLN A 425 34.66 -12.34 -7.28
C GLN A 425 36.16 -11.98 -7.37
N LEU A 426 36.91 -12.36 -6.37
CA LEU A 426 38.36 -12.17 -6.28
C LEU A 426 39.08 -13.51 -6.14
N HIS A 427 40.32 -13.58 -6.60
CA HIS A 427 41.19 -14.75 -6.34
C HIS A 427 41.51 -14.89 -4.86
N SER A 428 41.76 -13.76 -4.17
CA SER A 428 42.03 -13.68 -2.73
C SER A 428 41.59 -12.29 -2.24
N LEU A 429 41.18 -12.23 -0.98
CA LEU A 429 40.91 -10.95 -0.31
C LEU A 429 42.26 -10.25 0.02
N PRO A 430 42.40 -8.93 -0.27
CA PRO A 430 43.61 -8.20 0.01
C PRO A 430 43.88 -8.12 1.49
N GLN A 431 45.15 -8.28 1.89
CA GLN A 431 45.59 -8.24 3.27
C GLN A 431 46.60 -7.13 3.49
N THR A 432 46.57 -6.53 4.67
CA THR A 432 47.59 -5.62 5.15
C THR A 432 48.90 -6.40 5.44
N PRO A 433 50.07 -5.73 5.61
CA PRO A 433 51.32 -6.39 5.97
C PRO A 433 51.24 -7.25 7.25
N ASN A 434 50.27 -6.99 8.11
CA ASN A 434 50.04 -7.74 9.35
C ASN A 434 49.03 -8.90 9.19
N GLY A 435 48.65 -9.26 7.94
CA GLY A 435 47.76 -10.36 7.65
C GLY A 435 46.28 -10.09 7.93
N LYS A 436 45.90 -8.83 8.24
CA LYS A 436 44.50 -8.43 8.40
C LYS A 436 43.93 -8.00 7.06
N LEU A 437 42.59 -8.20 6.88
CA LEU A 437 41.87 -7.77 5.71
C LEU A 437 42.06 -6.26 5.46
N ASP A 438 42.53 -5.90 4.26
CA ASP A 438 42.63 -4.50 3.79
C ASP A 438 41.38 -4.11 2.99
N ARG A 439 40.37 -3.59 3.70
CA ARG A 439 39.12 -3.13 3.07
C ARG A 439 39.31 -1.94 2.11
N LYS A 440 40.39 -1.15 2.28
CA LYS A 440 40.70 0.00 1.42
C LYS A 440 41.24 -0.43 0.06
N ALA A 441 41.94 -1.56 0.02
CA ALA A 441 42.52 -2.14 -1.18
C ALA A 441 41.50 -2.93 -2.03
N LEU A 442 40.28 -3.13 -1.54
CA LEU A 442 39.23 -3.77 -2.32
C LEU A 442 38.86 -2.91 -3.53
N PRO A 443 38.85 -3.47 -4.76
CA PRO A 443 38.61 -2.70 -5.98
C PRO A 443 37.20 -2.09 -6.00
N ALA A 444 37.02 -0.98 -6.72
CA ALA A 444 35.68 -0.52 -7.08
C ALA A 444 35.01 -1.60 -7.97
N PRO A 445 33.71 -1.84 -7.81
CA PRO A 445 33.04 -2.74 -8.74
C PRO A 445 33.21 -2.21 -10.16
N SER A 446 33.86 -2.98 -11.06
CA SER A 446 33.92 -2.71 -12.48
C SER A 446 32.64 -3.22 -13.16
N ASP A 447 32.39 -2.75 -14.38
CA ASP A 447 31.23 -3.21 -15.16
C ASP A 447 31.23 -4.73 -15.37
N GLU A 448 32.42 -5.35 -15.46
CA GLU A 448 32.57 -6.80 -15.55
C GLU A 448 32.18 -7.53 -14.24
N ASN A 449 32.43 -6.87 -13.10
CA ASN A 449 32.20 -7.45 -11.74
C ASN A 449 30.78 -7.16 -11.20
N LEU A 450 30.00 -6.31 -11.86
CA LEU A 450 28.62 -6.04 -11.48
C LEU A 450 27.66 -7.18 -11.85
N GLY A 451 28.22 -8.31 -12.38
CA GLY A 451 27.39 -9.42 -12.87
C GLY A 451 26.53 -8.99 -14.06
N ARG A 452 26.99 -7.96 -14.78
CA ARG A 452 26.36 -7.58 -16.02
C ARG A 452 26.56 -8.74 -16.96
N ASN A 453 25.46 -9.50 -17.14
CA ASN A 453 25.45 -10.61 -18.07
C ASN A 453 26.12 -10.14 -19.36
N GLN A 454 27.13 -10.87 -19.82
CA GLN A 454 27.64 -10.81 -21.19
C GLN A 454 26.58 -11.35 -22.18
N SER A 455 25.30 -11.04 -21.94
CA SER A 455 24.29 -11.15 -22.99
C SER A 455 24.68 -10.13 -24.04
N GLU A 456 24.74 -10.58 -25.29
CA GLU A 456 25.02 -9.80 -26.49
C GLU A 456 24.30 -8.44 -26.40
N TYR A 457 25.05 -7.33 -26.42
CA TYR A 457 24.45 -5.99 -26.28
C TYR A 457 23.41 -5.77 -27.38
N VAL A 458 22.16 -5.65 -26.98
CA VAL A 458 21.05 -5.32 -27.87
C VAL A 458 20.72 -3.85 -27.73
N ALA A 459 20.94 -3.10 -28.81
CA ALA A 459 20.68 -1.66 -28.85
C ALA A 459 19.16 -1.35 -28.81
N PRO A 460 18.74 -0.22 -28.23
CA PRO A 460 17.35 0.21 -28.23
C PRO A 460 16.89 0.54 -29.66
N SER A 461 15.79 -0.07 -30.10
CA SER A 461 15.21 0.02 -31.43
C SER A 461 14.07 1.02 -31.52
N THR A 462 13.16 1.01 -30.57
CA THR A 462 11.97 1.87 -30.53
C THR A 462 12.24 3.22 -29.86
N GLY A 463 11.39 4.21 -30.09
CA GLY A 463 11.48 5.51 -29.43
C GLY A 463 11.32 5.42 -27.90
N VAL A 464 10.46 4.49 -27.43
CA VAL A 464 10.23 4.24 -26.02
C VAL A 464 11.43 3.54 -25.39
N GLU A 465 12.00 2.53 -26.06
CA GLU A 465 13.24 1.89 -25.57
C GLU A 465 14.39 2.89 -25.44
N LYS A 466 14.56 3.78 -26.43
CA LYS A 466 15.59 4.83 -26.38
C LYS A 466 15.40 5.78 -25.19
N ALA A 467 14.17 6.22 -24.94
CA ALA A 467 13.85 7.10 -23.82
C ALA A 467 14.15 6.40 -22.49
N ILE A 468 13.67 5.16 -22.29
CA ILE A 468 13.90 4.40 -21.07
C ILE A 468 15.39 4.10 -20.88
N THR A 469 16.12 3.76 -21.95
CA THR A 469 17.56 3.53 -21.92
C THR A 469 18.29 4.80 -21.43
N SER A 470 17.94 5.98 -21.96
CA SER A 470 18.53 7.25 -21.55
C SER A 470 18.26 7.57 -20.08
N ILE A 471 17.05 7.28 -19.59
CA ILE A 471 16.69 7.44 -18.17
C ILE A 471 17.56 6.50 -17.31
N TRP A 472 17.74 5.23 -17.71
CA TRP A 472 18.57 4.29 -16.98
C TRP A 472 20.02 4.71 -16.92
N GLN A 473 20.60 5.15 -18.06
CA GLN A 473 21.95 5.67 -18.13
C GLN A 473 22.17 6.83 -17.13
N SER A 474 21.22 7.76 -17.10
CA SER A 474 21.26 8.89 -16.18
C SER A 474 21.15 8.48 -14.70
N LEU A 475 20.22 7.58 -14.37
CA LEU A 475 19.94 7.17 -12.98
C LEU A 475 21.01 6.22 -12.42
N LEU A 476 21.59 5.36 -13.25
CA LEU A 476 22.59 4.37 -12.86
C LEU A 476 24.03 4.83 -13.09
N GLY A 477 24.25 5.93 -13.80
CA GLY A 477 25.58 6.46 -14.12
C GLY A 477 26.36 5.53 -15.06
N ILE A 478 25.69 4.87 -16.02
CA ILE A 478 26.28 3.89 -16.94
C ILE A 478 26.22 4.37 -18.39
N GLU A 479 27.27 4.15 -19.16
CA GLU A 479 27.34 4.63 -20.54
C GLU A 479 26.50 3.81 -21.52
N LYS A 480 26.36 2.50 -21.31
CA LYS A 480 25.61 1.60 -22.21
C LYS A 480 24.70 0.69 -21.42
N VAL A 481 23.43 0.61 -21.85
CA VAL A 481 22.40 -0.29 -21.32
C VAL A 481 21.84 -1.12 -22.47
N SER A 482 21.89 -2.45 -22.37
CA SER A 482 21.18 -3.35 -23.28
C SER A 482 19.69 -3.31 -22.99
N VAL A 483 18.82 -3.43 -24.01
CA VAL A 483 17.36 -3.46 -23.79
C VAL A 483 16.90 -4.69 -22.99
N ASP A 484 17.68 -5.76 -22.98
CA ASP A 484 17.41 -6.98 -22.23
C ASP A 484 18.10 -7.02 -20.85
N ALA A 485 18.81 -5.94 -20.48
CA ALA A 485 19.45 -5.80 -19.18
C ALA A 485 18.39 -5.67 -18.07
N ASP A 486 18.57 -6.39 -16.96
CA ASP A 486 17.71 -6.29 -15.77
C ASP A 486 18.09 -5.07 -14.92
N TRP A 487 17.09 -4.32 -14.44
CA TRP A 487 17.26 -3.12 -13.62
C TRP A 487 18.08 -3.38 -12.36
N PHE A 488 17.73 -4.44 -11.63
CA PHE A 488 18.33 -4.75 -10.35
C PHE A 488 19.74 -5.33 -10.51
N GLU A 489 19.97 -6.09 -11.56
CA GLU A 489 21.30 -6.61 -11.90
C GLU A 489 22.29 -5.51 -12.31
N ASN A 490 21.79 -4.41 -12.85
CA ASN A 490 22.61 -3.26 -13.26
C ASN A 490 22.79 -2.20 -12.15
N GLY A 491 22.47 -2.54 -10.91
CA GLY A 491 22.67 -1.66 -9.74
C GLY A 491 21.45 -0.82 -9.39
N GLY A 492 20.34 -1.02 -10.09
CA GLY A 492 19.06 -0.44 -9.73
C GLY A 492 18.57 -0.95 -8.36
N ASN A 493 17.93 -0.09 -7.62
CA ASN A 493 17.36 -0.40 -6.32
C ASN A 493 15.97 0.22 -6.18
N SER A 494 15.25 -0.10 -5.10
CA SER A 494 13.87 0.37 -4.91
C SER A 494 13.72 1.90 -4.90
N LEU A 495 14.73 2.64 -4.43
CA LEU A 495 14.72 4.10 -4.42
C LEU A 495 14.92 4.68 -5.83
N LEU A 496 15.90 4.16 -6.57
CA LEU A 496 16.12 4.53 -7.97
C LEU A 496 14.98 4.05 -8.87
N ALA A 497 14.34 2.92 -8.53
CA ALA A 497 13.15 2.42 -9.21
C ALA A 497 11.96 3.40 -9.12
N MET A 498 11.78 4.08 -7.99
CA MET A 498 10.76 5.12 -7.86
C MET A 498 11.06 6.32 -8.77
N ARG A 499 12.34 6.76 -8.82
CA ARG A 499 12.78 7.81 -9.75
C ARG A 499 12.59 7.38 -11.20
N LEU A 500 12.92 6.13 -11.53
CA LEU A 500 12.72 5.58 -12.87
C LEU A 500 11.25 5.67 -13.29
N VAL A 501 10.32 5.23 -12.43
CA VAL A 501 8.88 5.28 -12.71
C VAL A 501 8.42 6.72 -12.95
N SER A 502 8.84 7.67 -12.12
CA SER A 502 8.53 9.10 -12.27
C SER A 502 9.09 9.69 -13.57
N CYS A 503 10.34 9.36 -13.93
CA CYS A 503 10.95 9.82 -15.19
C CYS A 503 10.25 9.20 -16.41
N VAL A 504 9.86 7.92 -16.35
CA VAL A 504 9.10 7.25 -17.43
C VAL A 504 7.74 7.88 -17.61
N GLU A 505 7.03 8.22 -16.51
CA GLU A 505 5.75 8.94 -16.59
C GLU A 505 5.93 10.31 -17.26
N LYS A 506 6.96 11.06 -16.87
CA LYS A 506 7.23 12.40 -17.39
C LYS A 506 7.64 12.39 -18.88
N GLU A 507 8.53 11.48 -19.28
CA GLU A 507 9.07 11.44 -20.64
C GLU A 507 8.25 10.59 -21.61
N CYS A 508 7.64 9.50 -21.10
CA CYS A 508 6.86 8.58 -21.93
C CYS A 508 5.35 8.79 -21.80
N GLY A 509 4.86 9.62 -20.87
CA GLY A 509 3.43 9.89 -20.68
C GLY A 509 2.62 8.70 -20.17
N ALA A 510 3.26 7.68 -19.57
CA ALA A 510 2.61 6.48 -19.08
C ALA A 510 2.91 6.28 -17.59
N LYS A 511 1.89 6.38 -16.74
CA LYS A 511 2.03 6.14 -15.30
C LYS A 511 2.18 4.64 -15.03
N LEU A 512 3.36 4.23 -14.57
CA LEU A 512 3.67 2.86 -14.16
C LEU A 512 3.66 2.78 -12.63
N GLY A 513 3.30 1.61 -12.07
CA GLY A 513 3.44 1.34 -10.65
C GLY A 513 4.75 0.58 -10.37
N LEU A 514 5.31 0.75 -9.17
CA LEU A 514 6.52 0.02 -8.75
C LEU A 514 6.38 -1.50 -8.88
N ALA A 515 5.19 -2.06 -8.60
CA ALA A 515 4.90 -3.48 -8.78
C ALA A 515 4.99 -3.94 -10.24
N GLN A 516 4.72 -3.05 -11.21
CA GLN A 516 4.85 -3.36 -12.65
C GLN A 516 6.32 -3.38 -13.06
N LEU A 517 7.14 -2.47 -12.53
CA LEU A 517 8.59 -2.49 -12.72
C LEU A 517 9.23 -3.76 -12.17
N LEU A 518 8.78 -4.24 -11.00
CA LEU A 518 9.28 -5.51 -10.41
C LEU A 518 8.96 -6.73 -11.28
N LYS A 519 7.86 -6.69 -12.05
CA LYS A 519 7.46 -7.76 -12.98
C LYS A 519 8.13 -7.64 -14.35
N ALA A 520 8.50 -6.43 -14.77
CA ALA A 520 9.09 -6.12 -16.07
C ALA A 520 10.35 -5.27 -15.86
N SER A 521 11.36 -5.89 -15.25
CA SER A 521 12.59 -5.24 -14.78
C SER A 521 13.62 -4.96 -15.89
N THR A 522 13.28 -5.15 -17.17
CA THR A 522 14.13 -4.85 -18.32
C THR A 522 13.64 -3.62 -19.09
N VAL A 523 14.54 -2.96 -19.84
CA VAL A 523 14.15 -1.83 -20.71
C VAL A 523 13.08 -2.26 -21.70
N ARG A 524 13.22 -3.43 -22.33
CA ARG A 524 12.24 -4.01 -23.27
C ARG A 524 10.90 -4.27 -22.59
N GLY A 525 10.91 -4.86 -21.38
CA GLY A 525 9.71 -5.13 -20.61
C GLY A 525 8.95 -3.86 -20.22
N LEU A 526 9.68 -2.83 -19.78
CA LEU A 526 9.09 -1.52 -19.46
C LEU A 526 8.56 -0.81 -20.69
N ALA A 527 9.29 -0.87 -21.82
CA ALA A 527 8.84 -0.30 -23.09
C ALA A 527 7.54 -0.95 -23.56
N ALA A 528 7.43 -2.27 -23.46
CA ALA A 528 6.21 -3.01 -23.80
C ALA A 528 5.02 -2.56 -22.91
N LEU A 529 5.22 -2.38 -21.61
CA LEU A 529 4.19 -1.87 -20.70
C LEU A 529 3.75 -0.42 -21.03
N VAL A 530 4.70 0.44 -21.38
CA VAL A 530 4.42 1.82 -21.81
C VAL A 530 3.62 1.83 -23.11
N GLU A 531 4.03 1.02 -24.08
CA GLU A 531 3.35 0.89 -25.37
C GLU A 531 1.95 0.28 -25.20
N GLU A 532 1.80 -0.73 -24.36
CA GLU A 532 0.51 -1.32 -24.01
C GLU A 532 -0.43 -0.26 -23.42
N LYS A 533 0.04 0.53 -22.46
CA LYS A 533 -0.76 1.60 -21.85
C LYS A 533 -1.12 2.71 -22.84
N ARG A 534 -0.18 3.10 -23.72
CA ARG A 534 -0.44 4.06 -24.81
C ARG A 534 -1.47 3.53 -25.79
N ASN A 535 -1.33 2.27 -26.23
CA ASN A 535 -2.27 1.62 -27.14
C ASN A 535 -3.66 1.49 -26.50
N ASN A 536 -3.73 1.19 -25.19
CA ASN A 536 -4.99 1.11 -24.46
C ASN A 536 -5.63 2.50 -24.31
N ALA A 537 -4.86 3.54 -24.05
CA ALA A 537 -5.34 4.93 -24.01
C ALA A 537 -5.83 5.40 -25.38
N GLU A 538 -5.12 5.05 -26.48
CA GLU A 538 -5.55 5.33 -27.86
C GLU A 538 -6.80 4.53 -28.27
N LYS A 539 -6.91 3.27 -27.85
CA LYS A 539 -8.13 2.47 -28.06
C LYS A 539 -9.30 3.05 -27.29
N GLN A 540 -9.14 3.43 -26.02
CA GLN A 540 -10.18 4.12 -25.24
C GLN A 540 -10.58 5.47 -25.84
N SER A 541 -9.67 6.19 -26.47
CA SER A 541 -10.00 7.43 -27.20
C SER A 541 -10.82 7.21 -28.47
N ARG A 542 -10.76 6.00 -29.06
CA ARG A 542 -11.54 5.62 -30.25
C ARG A 542 -12.95 5.11 -29.90
N TRP A 543 -13.13 4.58 -28.69
CA TRP A 543 -14.42 4.07 -28.23
C TRP A 543 -15.19 5.16 -27.50
N HIS A 544 -16.48 4.99 -27.45
CA HIS A 544 -17.31 5.88 -26.64
C HIS A 544 -16.91 5.74 -25.16
N LYS A 545 -16.81 6.86 -24.45
CA LYS A 545 -16.36 6.93 -23.04
C LYS A 545 -17.11 6.03 -22.05
N CYS A 546 -18.34 5.60 -22.39
CA CYS A 546 -19.12 4.66 -21.60
C CYS A 546 -18.64 3.21 -21.69
N VAL A 547 -17.76 2.84 -22.63
CA VAL A 547 -17.33 1.46 -22.82
C VAL A 547 -16.03 1.19 -22.08
N ILE A 548 -16.05 0.16 -21.23
CA ILE A 548 -14.89 -0.31 -20.45
C ILE A 548 -14.56 -1.73 -20.86
N GLU A 549 -13.31 -1.98 -21.26
CA GLU A 549 -12.84 -3.32 -21.60
C GLU A 549 -12.60 -4.12 -20.30
N ILE A 550 -13.31 -5.25 -20.11
CA ILE A 550 -13.15 -6.16 -18.97
C ILE A 550 -12.30 -7.34 -19.35
N THR A 551 -12.61 -8.00 -20.48
CA THR A 551 -11.79 -9.07 -21.08
C THR A 551 -11.51 -8.68 -22.52
N PRO A 552 -10.24 -8.42 -22.89
CA PRO A 552 -9.88 -7.99 -24.23
C PRO A 552 -10.14 -9.08 -25.28
N LYS A 553 -10.50 -8.66 -26.50
CA LYS A 553 -10.58 -9.56 -27.64
C LYS A 553 -9.19 -10.01 -28.04
N GLN A 554 -8.93 -11.30 -28.01
CA GLN A 554 -7.63 -11.86 -28.38
C GLN A 554 -7.29 -11.57 -29.86
N PRO A 555 -6.04 -11.28 -30.19
CA PRO A 555 -5.61 -11.11 -31.58
C PRO A 555 -5.98 -12.33 -32.43
N GLY A 556 -6.65 -12.12 -33.56
CA GLY A 556 -7.11 -13.19 -34.45
C GLY A 556 -8.40 -13.89 -34.00
N SER A 557 -8.99 -13.56 -32.89
CA SER A 557 -10.28 -14.12 -32.47
C SER A 557 -11.41 -13.61 -33.33
N THR A 558 -12.24 -14.55 -33.83
CA THR A 558 -13.48 -14.25 -34.57
C THR A 558 -14.70 -14.13 -33.66
N ARG A 559 -14.53 -14.40 -32.34
CA ARG A 559 -15.64 -14.33 -31.37
C ARG A 559 -16.14 -12.92 -31.18
N ARG A 560 -17.44 -12.80 -31.12
CA ARG A 560 -18.13 -11.52 -30.89
C ARG A 560 -18.16 -11.19 -29.42
N PRO A 561 -17.99 -9.89 -29.06
CA PRO A 561 -18.02 -9.45 -27.67
C PRO A 561 -19.41 -9.53 -27.06
N LEU A 562 -19.45 -9.81 -25.73
CA LEU A 562 -20.61 -9.57 -24.89
C LEU A 562 -20.50 -8.20 -24.22
N PHE A 563 -21.57 -7.41 -24.30
CA PHE A 563 -21.66 -6.11 -23.63
C PHE A 563 -22.57 -6.22 -22.42
N LEU A 564 -22.09 -5.88 -21.24
CA LEU A 564 -22.87 -5.87 -20.00
C LEU A 564 -23.08 -4.45 -19.50
N VAL A 565 -24.35 -4.03 -19.49
CA VAL A 565 -24.77 -2.70 -19.02
C VAL A 565 -24.74 -2.64 -17.49
N HIS A 566 -24.27 -1.54 -16.95
CA HIS A 566 -24.11 -1.29 -15.53
C HIS A 566 -25.38 -1.52 -14.69
N PRO A 567 -25.27 -2.00 -13.43
CA PRO A 567 -26.37 -2.03 -12.47
C PRO A 567 -26.71 -0.61 -11.94
N ALA A 568 -27.63 -0.51 -11.00
CA ALA A 568 -28.13 0.77 -10.48
C ALA A 568 -27.03 1.73 -9.99
N GLY A 569 -25.91 1.23 -9.47
CA GLY A 569 -24.77 2.05 -9.04
C GLY A 569 -23.92 2.65 -10.17
N GLY A 570 -24.22 2.35 -11.43
CA GLY A 570 -23.57 2.95 -12.61
C GLY A 570 -22.21 2.37 -13.00
N HIS A 571 -21.53 1.63 -12.15
CA HIS A 571 -20.21 1.03 -12.39
C HIS A 571 -20.29 -0.40 -12.96
N VAL A 572 -19.28 -0.79 -13.73
CA VAL A 572 -19.23 -2.11 -14.40
C VAL A 572 -18.19 -3.08 -13.81
N LEU A 573 -17.46 -2.67 -12.76
CA LEU A 573 -16.43 -3.50 -12.12
C LEU A 573 -17.00 -4.80 -11.50
N CYS A 574 -18.28 -4.82 -11.14
CA CYS A 574 -18.98 -6.02 -10.67
C CYS A 574 -18.96 -7.18 -11.69
N TYR A 575 -18.69 -6.91 -12.97
CA TYR A 575 -18.60 -7.93 -14.02
C TYR A 575 -17.20 -8.53 -14.21
N ALA A 576 -16.18 -8.01 -13.52
CA ALA A 576 -14.82 -8.54 -13.61
C ALA A 576 -14.72 -10.04 -13.21
N PRO A 577 -15.42 -10.55 -12.17
CA PRO A 577 -15.44 -11.98 -11.87
C PRO A 577 -16.06 -12.82 -12.99
N ILE A 578 -17.10 -12.31 -13.66
CA ILE A 578 -17.73 -12.99 -14.83
C ILE A 578 -16.70 -13.17 -15.93
N GLY A 579 -15.99 -12.10 -16.30
CA GLY A 579 -14.94 -12.16 -17.34
C GLY A 579 -13.84 -13.14 -16.99
N ARG A 580 -13.40 -13.17 -15.75
CA ARG A 580 -12.37 -14.11 -15.26
C ARG A 580 -12.79 -15.56 -15.42
N HIS A 581 -14.02 -15.92 -15.07
CA HIS A 581 -14.52 -17.30 -15.15
C HIS A 581 -15.00 -17.72 -16.54
N MET A 582 -15.38 -16.77 -17.42
CA MET A 582 -15.62 -17.07 -18.83
C MET A 582 -14.33 -17.42 -19.57
N GLY A 583 -13.21 -16.89 -19.14
CA GLY A 583 -11.88 -17.10 -19.71
C GLY A 583 -11.50 -16.09 -20.80
N PRO A 584 -10.21 -16.07 -21.22
CA PRO A 584 -9.65 -15.04 -22.11
C PRO A 584 -10.21 -15.08 -23.54
N ASP A 585 -10.82 -16.21 -23.95
CA ASP A 585 -11.36 -16.38 -25.32
C ASP A 585 -12.72 -15.69 -25.52
N PHE A 586 -13.36 -15.22 -24.44
CA PHE A 586 -14.67 -14.58 -24.50
C PHE A 586 -14.53 -13.08 -24.20
N PRO A 587 -14.48 -12.23 -25.24
CA PRO A 587 -14.36 -10.79 -25.04
C PRO A 587 -15.58 -10.22 -24.34
N LEU A 588 -15.34 -9.48 -23.24
CA LEU A 588 -16.37 -8.88 -22.39
C LEU A 588 -16.11 -7.39 -22.21
N TYR A 589 -17.13 -6.61 -22.48
CA TYR A 589 -17.11 -5.16 -22.29
C TYR A 589 -18.23 -4.73 -21.33
N GLY A 590 -17.91 -3.81 -20.43
CA GLY A 590 -18.88 -3.13 -19.59
C GLY A 590 -19.36 -1.83 -20.23
N VAL A 591 -20.66 -1.54 -20.15
CA VAL A 591 -21.23 -0.24 -20.56
C VAL A 591 -21.61 0.52 -19.31
N GLN A 592 -20.79 1.55 -18.96
CA GLN A 592 -20.87 2.32 -17.72
C GLN A 592 -21.79 3.54 -17.88
N ALA A 593 -22.39 3.98 -16.76
CA ALA A 593 -23.23 5.20 -16.75
C ALA A 593 -22.41 6.47 -17.06
N THR A 594 -23.09 7.51 -17.54
CA THR A 594 -22.59 8.89 -17.52
C THR A 594 -22.85 9.54 -16.16
N GLY A 595 -22.15 10.65 -15.86
CA GLY A 595 -22.35 11.40 -14.62
C GLY A 595 -21.23 11.20 -13.59
N PHE A 596 -20.19 10.37 -13.88
CA PHE A 596 -19.04 10.19 -13.00
C PHE A 596 -17.92 11.23 -13.18
N ALA A 597 -17.80 11.81 -14.38
CA ALA A 597 -16.82 12.86 -14.60
C ALA A 597 -17.37 14.23 -14.17
N ALA A 598 -16.47 15.12 -13.74
CA ALA A 598 -16.86 16.48 -13.37
C ALA A 598 -17.52 17.20 -14.56
N GLY A 599 -18.72 17.75 -14.33
CA GLY A 599 -19.52 18.44 -15.36
C GLY A 599 -20.37 17.53 -16.24
N GLU A 600 -20.43 16.22 -15.93
CA GLU A 600 -21.37 15.31 -16.59
C GLU A 600 -22.67 15.16 -15.79
N GLU A 601 -23.82 15.14 -16.53
CA GLU A 601 -25.12 14.85 -15.95
C GLU A 601 -25.50 13.38 -16.16
N PRO A 602 -26.05 12.69 -15.11
CA PRO A 602 -26.59 11.35 -15.25
C PRO A 602 -27.79 11.33 -16.19
N ASN A 603 -27.93 10.31 -17.03
CA ASN A 603 -29.11 10.10 -17.85
C ASN A 603 -30.34 9.82 -16.96
N GLN A 604 -31.46 10.51 -17.27
CA GLN A 604 -32.68 10.47 -16.46
C GLN A 604 -33.74 9.47 -16.97
N THR A 605 -33.54 8.85 -18.15
CA THR A 605 -34.49 7.91 -18.75
C THR A 605 -33.79 6.71 -19.37
N VAL A 606 -34.48 5.55 -19.32
CA VAL A 606 -33.98 4.30 -19.92
C VAL A 606 -33.81 4.43 -21.43
N GLU A 607 -34.72 5.17 -22.10
CA GLU A 607 -34.67 5.40 -23.56
C GLU A 607 -33.47 6.26 -23.96
N ALA A 608 -33.10 7.26 -23.15
CA ALA A 608 -31.91 8.06 -23.41
C ALA A 608 -30.62 7.21 -23.22
N MET A 609 -30.55 6.39 -22.15
CA MET A 609 -29.46 5.45 -21.94
C MET A 609 -29.39 4.45 -23.10
N ALA A 610 -30.49 3.86 -23.52
CA ALA A 610 -30.53 2.88 -24.62
C ALA A 610 -29.96 3.44 -25.93
N ARG A 611 -30.33 4.67 -26.29
CA ARG A 611 -29.76 5.35 -27.47
C ARG A 611 -28.26 5.56 -27.35
N LEU A 612 -27.81 6.11 -26.20
CA LEU A 612 -26.41 6.38 -25.94
C LEU A 612 -25.57 5.09 -25.92
N TYR A 613 -26.11 4.03 -25.31
CA TYR A 613 -25.38 2.76 -25.20
C TYR A 613 -25.38 1.98 -26.52
N ALA A 614 -26.40 2.10 -27.35
CA ALA A 614 -26.37 1.61 -28.73
C ALA A 614 -25.28 2.33 -29.54
N ASP A 615 -25.14 3.66 -29.41
CA ASP A 615 -24.04 4.41 -30.04
C ASP A 615 -22.67 3.91 -29.49
N ALA A 616 -22.55 3.76 -28.19
CA ALA A 616 -21.32 3.30 -27.54
C ALA A 616 -20.89 1.89 -27.98
N ILE A 617 -21.82 0.94 -28.02
CA ILE A 617 -21.59 -0.45 -28.43
C ILE A 617 -21.14 -0.53 -29.89
N THR A 618 -21.75 0.26 -30.77
CA THR A 618 -21.40 0.29 -32.20
C THR A 618 -20.03 0.89 -32.48
N THR A 619 -19.42 1.64 -31.56
CA THR A 619 -18.01 2.07 -31.68
C THR A 619 -17.00 0.94 -31.50
N VAL A 620 -17.38 -0.14 -30.77
CA VAL A 620 -16.52 -1.30 -30.52
C VAL A 620 -16.75 -2.40 -31.56
N GLU A 621 -18.01 -2.69 -31.86
CA GLU A 621 -18.44 -3.70 -32.83
C GLU A 621 -19.39 -3.06 -33.85
N PRO A 622 -18.89 -2.54 -34.99
CA PRO A 622 -19.70 -1.77 -35.93
C PRO A 622 -20.80 -2.56 -36.65
N SER A 623 -20.63 -3.87 -36.82
CA SER A 623 -21.44 -4.65 -37.74
C SER A 623 -22.40 -5.67 -37.09
N GLY A 624 -22.28 -5.95 -35.79
CA GLY A 624 -23.10 -6.98 -35.13
C GLY A 624 -22.95 -8.38 -35.76
N PRO A 625 -23.81 -9.35 -35.47
CA PRO A 625 -24.90 -9.30 -34.49
C PRO A 625 -24.41 -9.07 -33.06
N TYR A 626 -25.26 -8.36 -32.28
CA TYR A 626 -24.87 -7.91 -30.94
C TYR A 626 -25.31 -8.88 -29.84
N ARG A 627 -24.46 -8.96 -28.81
CA ARG A 627 -24.69 -9.70 -27.57
C ARG A 627 -24.71 -8.70 -26.43
N VAL A 628 -25.90 -8.43 -25.87
CA VAL A 628 -26.07 -7.39 -24.84
C VAL A 628 -26.79 -7.99 -23.64
N GLY A 629 -26.32 -7.64 -22.45
CA GLY A 629 -26.94 -8.08 -21.21
C GLY A 629 -26.70 -7.07 -20.08
N GLY A 630 -27.18 -7.42 -18.89
CA GLY A 630 -26.96 -6.60 -17.70
C GLY A 630 -27.62 -7.18 -16.46
N TRP A 631 -27.04 -6.84 -15.31
CA TRP A 631 -27.52 -7.27 -14.00
C TRP A 631 -28.39 -6.18 -13.36
N SER A 632 -29.46 -6.61 -12.64
CA SER A 632 -30.32 -5.70 -11.89
C SER A 632 -30.94 -4.62 -12.81
N PHE A 633 -30.76 -3.34 -12.53
CA PHE A 633 -31.15 -2.24 -13.41
C PHE A 633 -30.54 -2.38 -14.81
N GLY A 634 -29.29 -2.86 -14.89
CA GLY A 634 -28.59 -3.05 -16.16
C GLY A 634 -29.34 -3.95 -17.14
N GLY A 635 -30.08 -4.95 -16.66
CA GLY A 635 -30.92 -5.79 -17.52
C GLY A 635 -32.11 -5.06 -18.13
N VAL A 636 -32.68 -4.08 -17.41
CA VAL A 636 -33.75 -3.22 -17.93
C VAL A 636 -33.23 -2.36 -19.07
N VAL A 637 -32.04 -1.74 -18.88
CA VAL A 637 -31.42 -0.89 -19.90
C VAL A 637 -30.87 -1.73 -21.06
N ALA A 638 -30.31 -2.92 -20.80
CA ALA A 638 -29.87 -3.84 -21.84
C ALA A 638 -31.02 -4.28 -22.76
N TYR A 639 -32.19 -4.58 -22.18
CA TYR A 639 -33.41 -4.88 -22.92
C TYR A 639 -33.78 -3.71 -23.85
N ALA A 640 -33.82 -2.48 -23.35
CA ALA A 640 -34.09 -1.27 -24.14
C ALA A 640 -33.01 -0.99 -25.21
N THR A 641 -31.72 -1.26 -24.87
CA THR A 641 -30.59 -1.11 -25.81
C THR A 641 -30.69 -2.12 -26.96
N CYS A 642 -31.07 -3.36 -26.68
CA CYS A 642 -31.36 -4.34 -27.71
C CYS A 642 -32.45 -3.92 -28.67
N LEU A 643 -33.56 -3.37 -28.14
CA LEU A 643 -34.65 -2.85 -28.95
C LEU A 643 -34.20 -1.63 -29.82
N GLU A 644 -33.36 -0.75 -29.26
CA GLU A 644 -32.82 0.37 -30.03
C GLU A 644 -31.89 -0.07 -31.15
N LEU A 645 -31.02 -1.09 -30.89
CA LEU A 645 -30.17 -1.68 -31.93
C LEU A 645 -31.01 -2.32 -33.04
N MET A 646 -32.09 -3.06 -32.68
CA MET A 646 -33.01 -3.62 -33.66
C MET A 646 -33.74 -2.54 -34.46
N ARG A 647 -34.18 -1.46 -33.82
CA ARG A 647 -34.81 -0.31 -34.48
C ARG A 647 -33.89 0.37 -35.50
N ARG A 648 -32.57 0.32 -35.27
CA ARG A 648 -31.54 0.81 -36.20
C ARG A 648 -31.21 -0.18 -37.32
N GLY A 649 -31.87 -1.33 -37.36
CA GLY A 649 -31.69 -2.37 -38.40
C GLY A 649 -30.59 -3.37 -38.07
N HIS A 650 -30.07 -3.39 -36.85
CA HIS A 650 -29.05 -4.35 -36.41
C HIS A 650 -29.67 -5.66 -35.89
N THR A 651 -28.94 -6.76 -36.03
CA THR A 651 -29.34 -8.04 -35.47
C THR A 651 -28.79 -8.16 -34.02
N VAL A 652 -29.66 -8.55 -33.09
CA VAL A 652 -29.31 -8.91 -31.72
C VAL A 652 -29.36 -10.42 -31.59
N GLU A 653 -28.23 -11.03 -31.21
CA GLU A 653 -28.04 -12.47 -31.08
C GLU A 653 -28.49 -12.96 -29.70
N ILE A 654 -28.25 -12.20 -28.64
CA ILE A 654 -28.73 -12.46 -27.30
C ILE A 654 -29.03 -11.15 -26.56
N CYS A 655 -30.18 -11.15 -25.87
CA CYS A 655 -30.53 -10.22 -24.82
C CYS A 655 -30.48 -10.98 -23.49
N ALA A 656 -29.40 -10.76 -22.68
CA ALA A 656 -29.14 -11.49 -21.44
C ALA A 656 -29.56 -10.64 -20.22
N VAL A 657 -30.62 -11.02 -19.55
CA VAL A 657 -31.16 -10.33 -18.38
C VAL A 657 -30.76 -11.08 -17.10
N LEU A 658 -29.85 -10.49 -16.32
CA LEU A 658 -29.30 -11.10 -15.12
C LEU A 658 -30.05 -10.59 -13.89
N ASP A 659 -30.96 -11.38 -13.37
CA ASP A 659 -31.80 -11.14 -12.17
C ASP A 659 -32.31 -9.71 -12.04
N SER A 660 -32.91 -9.21 -13.10
CA SER A 660 -33.39 -7.83 -13.20
C SER A 660 -34.81 -7.67 -12.66
N TRP A 661 -35.04 -6.53 -12.04
CA TRP A 661 -36.28 -6.20 -11.37
C TRP A 661 -36.77 -4.82 -11.82
N ARG A 662 -38.08 -4.64 -11.78
CA ARG A 662 -38.74 -3.36 -12.00
C ARG A 662 -39.71 -3.08 -10.85
N PRO A 663 -39.69 -1.86 -10.27
CA PRO A 663 -40.69 -1.47 -9.29
C PRO A 663 -42.03 -1.22 -9.97
N ILE A 664 -43.10 -1.70 -9.36
CA ILE A 664 -44.47 -1.36 -9.69
C ILE A 664 -45.05 -0.61 -8.50
N ILE A 665 -45.53 0.63 -8.73
CA ILE A 665 -46.21 1.41 -7.71
C ILE A 665 -47.66 0.91 -7.66
N LEU A 666 -48.07 0.40 -6.49
CA LEU A 666 -49.45 -0.10 -6.28
C LEU A 666 -50.45 1.09 -6.19
N ASP A 667 -50.04 2.20 -5.61
CA ASP A 667 -50.87 3.41 -5.54
C ASP A 667 -50.55 4.35 -6.70
N LYS A 668 -51.43 4.39 -7.68
CA LYS A 668 -51.30 5.24 -8.86
C LYS A 668 -51.38 6.75 -8.55
N ALA A 669 -51.82 7.15 -7.35
CA ALA A 669 -51.92 8.55 -6.91
C ALA A 669 -50.62 9.08 -6.26
N LYS A 670 -49.66 8.19 -5.99
CA LYS A 670 -48.41 8.59 -5.35
C LYS A 670 -47.47 9.24 -6.36
N GLU A 671 -47.19 10.50 -6.13
CA GLU A 671 -46.21 11.27 -6.93
C GLU A 671 -44.79 10.86 -6.55
N ILE A 672 -43.94 10.55 -7.54
CA ILE A 672 -42.54 10.23 -7.34
C ILE A 672 -41.74 11.53 -7.24
N THR A 673 -41.56 12.02 -6.03
CA THR A 673 -40.76 13.22 -5.75
C THR A 673 -39.27 12.86 -5.65
N ASP A 674 -38.39 13.86 -5.80
CA ASP A 674 -36.94 13.68 -5.58
C ASP A 674 -36.62 13.22 -4.17
N GLN A 675 -37.32 13.73 -3.18
CA GLN A 675 -37.20 13.30 -1.78
C GLN A 675 -37.52 11.81 -1.61
N TYR A 676 -38.57 11.33 -2.28
CA TYR A 676 -38.90 9.90 -2.26
C TYR A 676 -37.81 9.05 -2.89
N LEU A 677 -37.25 9.48 -4.03
CA LEU A 677 -36.16 8.77 -4.71
C LEU A 677 -34.88 8.73 -3.88
N VAL A 678 -34.56 9.77 -3.13
CA VAL A 678 -33.41 9.81 -2.22
C VAL A 678 -33.60 8.82 -1.07
N GLY A 679 -34.80 8.69 -0.51
CA GLY A 679 -35.14 7.67 0.49
C GLY A 679 -34.97 6.23 -0.05
N VAL A 680 -35.45 5.97 -1.28
CA VAL A 680 -35.24 4.68 -1.95
C VAL A 680 -33.74 4.45 -2.22
N CYS A 681 -33.01 5.50 -2.67
CA CYS A 681 -31.57 5.45 -2.90
C CYS A 681 -30.82 5.03 -1.64
N SER A 682 -31.12 5.64 -0.48
CA SER A 682 -30.50 5.30 0.79
C SER A 682 -30.65 3.83 1.16
N ARG A 683 -31.88 3.29 1.00
CA ARG A 683 -32.17 1.87 1.29
C ARG A 683 -31.51 0.90 0.31
N VAL A 684 -31.54 1.21 -0.99
CA VAL A 684 -30.86 0.39 -2.01
C VAL A 684 -29.34 0.41 -1.81
N PHE A 685 -28.78 1.60 -1.57
CA PHE A 685 -27.36 1.77 -1.33
C PHE A 685 -26.92 1.07 -0.05
N GLY A 686 -27.62 1.26 1.07
CA GLY A 686 -27.34 0.57 2.32
C GLY A 686 -27.41 -0.95 2.19
N GLY A 687 -28.48 -1.46 1.53
CA GLY A 687 -28.65 -2.90 1.28
C GLY A 687 -27.55 -3.53 0.44
N MET A 688 -26.92 -2.80 -0.50
CA MET A 688 -25.76 -3.27 -1.25
C MET A 688 -24.54 -3.60 -0.35
N PHE A 689 -24.46 -2.97 0.81
CA PHE A 689 -23.38 -3.12 1.79
C PHE A 689 -23.83 -3.78 3.09
N GLY A 690 -25.01 -4.43 3.12
CA GLY A 690 -25.53 -5.10 4.29
C GLY A 690 -26.01 -4.18 5.41
N GLN A 691 -26.28 -2.89 5.09
CA GLN A 691 -26.76 -1.85 6.01
C GLN A 691 -28.21 -1.44 5.67
N ASP A 692 -29.15 -2.31 5.92
CA ASP A 692 -30.56 -2.12 5.51
C ASP A 692 -31.23 -0.83 6.07
N ASN A 693 -30.69 -0.27 7.15
CA ASN A 693 -31.17 0.95 7.81
C ASN A 693 -30.06 2.03 7.89
N LEU A 694 -29.30 2.25 6.83
CA LEU A 694 -28.24 3.27 6.80
C LEU A 694 -28.74 4.65 7.20
N VAL A 695 -29.91 5.07 6.67
CA VAL A 695 -30.61 6.30 7.03
C VAL A 695 -32.12 6.03 6.94
N THR A 696 -32.88 6.45 7.96
CA THR A 696 -34.33 6.29 7.98
C THR A 696 -35.05 7.43 7.22
N ASP A 697 -36.30 7.20 6.81
CA ASP A 697 -37.12 8.22 6.16
C ASP A 697 -37.38 9.43 7.07
N GLU A 698 -37.46 9.21 8.40
CA GLU A 698 -37.63 10.26 9.40
C GLU A 698 -36.36 11.13 9.52
N GLU A 699 -35.18 10.51 9.53
CA GLU A 699 -33.92 11.25 9.53
C GLU A 699 -33.80 12.11 8.26
N LEU A 700 -34.10 11.54 7.07
CA LEU A 700 -34.05 12.29 5.81
C LEU A 700 -35.08 13.44 5.77
N ALA A 701 -36.26 13.24 6.34
CA ALA A 701 -37.29 14.29 6.44
C ALA A 701 -36.86 15.46 7.36
N SER A 702 -35.98 15.21 8.30
CA SER A 702 -35.44 16.26 9.22
C SER A 702 -34.33 17.10 8.62
N VAL A 703 -33.75 16.70 7.48
CA VAL A 703 -32.66 17.42 6.81
C VAL A 703 -33.20 18.62 6.04
N GLU A 704 -32.85 19.81 6.50
CA GLU A 704 -33.16 21.08 5.79
C GLU A 704 -32.19 21.30 4.63
N GLY A 705 -32.65 21.91 3.53
CA GLY A 705 -31.82 22.28 2.36
C GLY A 705 -32.08 21.46 1.10
N GLY A 706 -33.15 20.63 1.11
CA GLY A 706 -33.63 19.91 -0.07
C GLY A 706 -32.79 18.68 -0.41
N HIS A 707 -33.01 18.12 -1.59
CA HIS A 707 -32.48 16.84 -2.04
C HIS A 707 -30.94 16.78 -2.01
N GLY A 708 -30.24 17.87 -2.34
CA GLY A 708 -28.76 17.91 -2.27
C GLY A 708 -28.21 17.73 -0.86
N ALA A 709 -28.82 18.37 0.14
CA ALA A 709 -28.45 18.23 1.54
C ALA A 709 -28.74 16.80 2.06
N GLN A 710 -29.83 16.19 1.60
CA GLN A 710 -30.18 14.82 1.94
C GLN A 710 -29.15 13.80 1.37
N ILE A 711 -28.66 14.02 0.16
CA ILE A 711 -27.57 13.20 -0.42
C ILE A 711 -26.30 13.34 0.41
N ASP A 712 -25.92 14.57 0.81
CA ASP A 712 -24.75 14.79 1.67
C ASP A 712 -24.91 14.10 3.02
N TYR A 713 -26.10 14.12 3.62
CA TYR A 713 -26.38 13.41 4.86
C TYR A 713 -26.21 11.88 4.72
N ILE A 714 -26.67 11.29 3.59
CA ILE A 714 -26.43 9.86 3.30
C ILE A 714 -24.94 9.57 3.16
N ILE A 715 -24.17 10.46 2.50
CA ILE A 715 -22.73 10.31 2.34
C ILE A 715 -22.04 10.32 3.70
N ASP A 716 -22.41 11.26 4.58
CA ASP A 716 -21.82 11.37 5.91
C ASP A 716 -22.12 10.13 6.76
N LYS A 717 -23.33 9.61 6.71
CA LYS A 717 -23.70 8.34 7.37
C LYS A 717 -22.94 7.15 6.78
N ALA A 718 -22.83 7.06 5.47
CA ALA A 718 -22.09 6.00 4.78
C ALA A 718 -20.59 6.04 5.11
N ARG A 719 -20.01 7.21 5.30
CA ARG A 719 -18.65 7.40 5.80
C ARG A 719 -18.48 6.94 7.25
N GLN A 720 -19.46 7.28 8.11
CA GLN A 720 -19.44 6.86 9.52
C GLN A 720 -19.43 5.34 9.70
N VAL A 721 -20.11 4.60 8.81
CA VAL A 721 -20.13 3.13 8.83
C VAL A 721 -19.09 2.49 7.89
N GLY A 722 -18.18 3.27 7.31
CA GLY A 722 -17.06 2.78 6.50
C GLY A 722 -17.42 2.30 5.08
N ILE A 723 -18.60 2.61 4.57
CA ILE A 723 -18.99 2.29 3.18
C ILE A 723 -18.22 3.16 2.19
N PHE A 724 -18.13 4.45 2.45
CA PHE A 724 -17.28 5.35 1.68
C PHE A 724 -15.96 5.55 2.41
N PRO A 725 -14.81 5.36 1.74
CA PRO A 725 -13.51 5.69 2.28
C PRO A 725 -13.44 7.18 2.64
N ALA A 726 -12.78 7.50 3.76
CA ALA A 726 -12.68 8.87 4.24
C ALA A 726 -11.83 9.77 3.34
N ASP A 727 -10.96 9.17 2.53
CA ASP A 727 -10.02 9.81 1.61
C ASP A 727 -10.61 10.12 0.22
N VAL A 728 -11.83 9.66 -0.06
CA VAL A 728 -12.54 10.00 -1.30
C VAL A 728 -13.25 11.35 -1.14
N GLU A 729 -13.10 12.25 -2.12
CA GLU A 729 -13.77 13.54 -2.09
C GLU A 729 -15.29 13.41 -1.99
N GLN A 730 -15.92 14.32 -1.22
CA GLN A 730 -17.38 14.33 -1.08
C GLN A 730 -18.09 14.51 -2.41
N SER A 731 -17.51 15.30 -3.31
CA SER A 731 -17.98 15.50 -4.68
C SER A 731 -18.03 14.22 -5.51
N GLU A 732 -17.10 13.30 -5.30
CA GLU A 732 -17.04 12.01 -5.98
C GLU A 732 -18.10 11.04 -5.42
N ASN A 733 -18.22 10.95 -4.10
CA ASN A 733 -19.27 10.18 -3.45
C ASN A 733 -20.67 10.69 -3.81
N ARG A 734 -20.83 12.01 -3.92
CA ARG A 734 -22.09 12.65 -4.36
C ARG A 734 -22.46 12.19 -5.77
N ARG A 735 -21.53 12.19 -6.72
CA ARG A 735 -21.78 11.72 -8.10
C ARG A 735 -22.28 10.27 -8.14
N ILE A 736 -21.73 9.38 -7.30
CA ILE A 736 -22.18 7.98 -7.21
C ILE A 736 -23.66 7.92 -6.80
N LEU A 737 -24.07 8.67 -5.78
CA LEU A 737 -25.47 8.69 -5.33
C LEU A 737 -26.39 9.40 -6.31
N GLU A 738 -25.94 10.46 -6.98
CA GLU A 738 -26.69 11.15 -8.03
C GLU A 738 -26.95 10.24 -9.24
N VAL A 739 -25.95 9.45 -9.65
CA VAL A 739 -26.12 8.41 -10.68
C VAL A 739 -27.12 7.36 -10.21
N LEU A 740 -27.09 6.93 -8.95
CA LEU A 740 -28.03 5.97 -8.40
C LEU A 740 -29.46 6.54 -8.37
N VAL A 741 -29.65 7.78 -7.94
CA VAL A 741 -30.98 8.46 -7.98
C VAL A 741 -31.47 8.59 -9.41
N GLY A 742 -30.60 8.96 -10.36
CA GLY A 742 -30.94 9.03 -11.80
C GLY A 742 -31.38 7.68 -12.36
N THR A 743 -30.68 6.59 -12.02
CA THR A 743 -31.03 5.24 -12.47
C THR A 743 -32.36 4.75 -11.87
N LEU A 744 -32.61 5.05 -10.60
CA LEU A 744 -33.90 4.77 -9.96
C LEU A 744 -35.03 5.54 -10.64
N ARG A 745 -34.86 6.84 -10.86
CA ARG A 745 -35.85 7.66 -11.58
C ARG A 745 -36.20 7.10 -12.96
N ALA A 746 -35.17 6.72 -13.73
CA ALA A 746 -35.33 6.10 -15.03
C ALA A 746 -36.13 4.78 -14.96
N THR A 747 -35.84 3.96 -13.92
CA THR A 747 -36.53 2.65 -13.73
C THR A 747 -38.02 2.82 -13.48
N TYR A 748 -38.42 3.79 -12.65
CA TYR A 748 -39.84 4.03 -12.31
C TYR A 748 -40.68 4.51 -13.50
N SER A 749 -40.09 5.29 -14.39
CA SER A 749 -40.79 5.87 -15.54
C SER A 749 -40.89 4.90 -16.74
N TYR A 750 -39.97 3.90 -16.82
CA TYR A 750 -39.87 3.02 -17.98
C TYR A 750 -40.95 1.95 -18.06
N LYS A 751 -41.58 1.82 -19.23
CA LYS A 751 -42.51 0.73 -19.57
C LYS A 751 -41.91 -0.08 -20.70
N PRO A 752 -41.47 -1.35 -20.44
CA PRO A 752 -40.85 -2.17 -21.47
C PRO A 752 -41.83 -2.44 -22.61
N PRO A 753 -41.49 -2.09 -23.86
CA PRO A 753 -42.31 -2.47 -25.03
C PRO A 753 -42.09 -3.94 -25.36
N ARG A 754 -42.90 -4.51 -26.30
CA ARG A 754 -42.73 -5.88 -26.76
C ARG A 754 -41.34 -6.14 -27.38
N PHE A 755 -40.71 -7.27 -27.04
CA PHE A 755 -39.43 -7.70 -27.58
C PHE A 755 -39.65 -8.71 -28.73
N PRO A 756 -39.25 -8.40 -29.95
CA PRO A 756 -39.39 -9.33 -31.07
C PRO A 756 -38.23 -10.32 -31.06
N GLY A 757 -38.37 -11.45 -30.38
CA GLY A 757 -37.35 -12.50 -30.28
C GLY A 757 -37.23 -13.12 -28.91
N THR A 758 -36.08 -13.79 -28.67
CA THR A 758 -35.83 -14.51 -27.40
C THR A 758 -35.06 -13.62 -26.43
N VAL A 759 -35.51 -13.61 -25.17
CA VAL A 759 -34.79 -13.01 -24.04
C VAL A 759 -34.31 -14.12 -23.10
N THR A 760 -33.01 -14.18 -22.83
CA THR A 760 -32.41 -15.15 -21.89
C THR A 760 -32.30 -14.53 -20.51
N CYS A 761 -33.01 -15.12 -19.54
CA CYS A 761 -33.08 -14.64 -18.17
C CYS A 761 -32.29 -15.52 -17.23
N PHE A 762 -31.28 -15.00 -16.53
CA PHE A 762 -30.49 -15.66 -15.50
C PHE A 762 -31.06 -15.25 -14.13
N ARG A 763 -31.71 -16.18 -13.41
CA ARG A 763 -32.52 -15.89 -12.23
C ARG A 763 -31.85 -16.43 -10.95
N ALA A 764 -31.66 -15.56 -9.95
CA ALA A 764 -31.32 -15.96 -8.59
C ALA A 764 -32.50 -16.63 -7.87
N MET A 765 -32.24 -17.74 -7.14
CA MET A 765 -33.28 -18.59 -6.52
C MET A 765 -33.69 -18.13 -5.12
N GLU A 766 -32.78 -17.48 -4.37
CA GLU A 766 -33.06 -17.03 -3.01
C GLU A 766 -33.81 -15.70 -3.01
N LYS A 767 -34.84 -15.63 -2.14
CA LYS A 767 -35.66 -14.41 -2.02
C LYS A 767 -35.02 -13.46 -1.00
N HIS A 768 -34.18 -12.54 -1.45
CA HIS A 768 -33.70 -11.41 -0.63
C HIS A 768 -33.71 -10.12 -1.46
N LEU A 769 -34.90 -9.59 -1.73
CA LEU A 769 -35.09 -8.16 -1.90
C LEU A 769 -36.15 -7.77 -0.87
N HIS A 770 -35.73 -7.17 0.24
CA HIS A 770 -36.67 -6.44 1.06
C HIS A 770 -37.22 -5.32 0.18
N ALA A 771 -38.52 -5.34 -0.07
CA ALA A 771 -39.19 -4.22 -0.70
C ALA A 771 -39.02 -3.01 0.21
N PRO A 772 -38.30 -1.96 -0.23
CA PRO A 772 -37.96 -0.85 0.66
C PRO A 772 -39.19 -0.02 1.06
N ASP A 773 -40.33 -0.27 0.46
CA ASP A 773 -41.61 0.37 0.75
C ASP A 773 -42.71 -0.71 0.65
N PRO A 774 -43.59 -0.91 1.66
CA PRO A 774 -44.70 -1.83 1.61
C PRO A 774 -45.65 -1.61 0.44
N GLN A 775 -45.66 -0.41 -0.16
CA GLN A 775 -46.48 -0.04 -1.32
C GLN A 775 -45.79 -0.32 -2.67
N LEU A 776 -44.53 -0.81 -2.65
CA LEU A 776 -43.74 -1.17 -3.82
C LEU A 776 -43.67 -2.69 -3.96
N VAL A 777 -44.10 -3.19 -5.10
CA VAL A 777 -43.85 -4.59 -5.50
C VAL A 777 -42.74 -4.59 -6.55
N TRP A 778 -41.60 -5.15 -6.18
CA TRP A 778 -40.54 -5.43 -7.14
C TRP A 778 -40.89 -6.70 -7.91
N VAL A 779 -41.24 -6.51 -9.19
CA VAL A 779 -41.59 -7.63 -10.08
C VAL A 779 -40.37 -7.94 -10.95
N LYS A 780 -40.03 -9.22 -11.06
CA LYS A 780 -38.94 -9.62 -11.97
C LYS A 780 -39.30 -9.23 -13.40
N LEU A 781 -38.35 -8.65 -14.12
CA LEU A 781 -38.56 -8.11 -15.45
C LEU A 781 -39.19 -9.15 -16.41
N PHE A 782 -38.75 -10.43 -16.33
CA PHE A 782 -39.26 -11.51 -17.17
C PHE A 782 -40.76 -11.80 -16.96
N ALA A 783 -41.33 -11.45 -15.80
CA ALA A 783 -42.76 -11.67 -15.51
C ALA A 783 -43.68 -10.58 -16.11
N ILE A 784 -43.12 -9.47 -16.57
CA ILE A 784 -43.86 -8.32 -17.08
C ILE A 784 -43.47 -7.88 -18.49
N MET A 785 -42.41 -8.46 -19.06
CA MET A 785 -42.03 -8.20 -20.43
C MET A 785 -42.88 -9.02 -21.41
N ASP A 786 -43.25 -8.38 -22.53
CA ASP A 786 -43.89 -9.04 -23.66
C ASP A 786 -42.78 -9.39 -24.68
N ALA A 787 -42.35 -10.66 -24.70
CA ALA A 787 -41.34 -11.16 -25.62
C ALA A 787 -41.85 -12.43 -26.33
N ASP A 788 -41.40 -12.65 -27.57
CA ASP A 788 -41.81 -13.84 -28.34
C ASP A 788 -41.42 -15.14 -27.63
N LYS A 789 -40.27 -15.14 -26.98
CA LYS A 789 -39.79 -16.28 -26.14
C LYS A 789 -38.96 -15.80 -24.98
N VAL A 790 -39.13 -16.43 -23.82
CA VAL A 790 -38.34 -16.21 -22.63
C VAL A 790 -37.65 -17.53 -22.22
N ASP A 791 -36.33 -17.55 -22.25
CA ASP A 791 -35.53 -18.67 -21.74
C ASP A 791 -35.07 -18.33 -20.30
N VAL A 792 -35.49 -19.12 -19.30
CA VAL A 792 -35.19 -18.86 -17.88
C VAL A 792 -34.25 -19.90 -17.32
N ARG A 793 -33.04 -19.46 -16.95
CA ARG A 793 -32.01 -20.29 -16.29
C ARG A 793 -31.91 -19.90 -14.82
N GLN A 794 -31.90 -20.86 -13.92
CA GLN A 794 -31.96 -20.63 -12.46
C GLN A 794 -30.64 -20.95 -11.80
N PHE A 795 -30.27 -20.15 -10.80
CA PHE A 795 -28.98 -20.22 -10.10
C PHE A 795 -29.15 -20.08 -8.59
N ALA A 796 -28.25 -20.72 -7.85
CA ALA A 796 -28.14 -20.52 -6.41
C ALA A 796 -27.71 -19.07 -6.08
N GLY A 797 -28.02 -18.62 -4.88
CA GLY A 797 -27.71 -17.30 -4.37
C GLY A 797 -28.88 -16.31 -4.46
N SER A 798 -28.71 -15.16 -3.80
CA SER A 798 -29.64 -14.04 -3.76
C SER A 798 -29.32 -13.04 -4.89
N HIS A 799 -30.13 -12.00 -5.01
CA HIS A 799 -29.89 -10.90 -5.96
C HIS A 799 -28.48 -10.30 -5.91
N TYR A 800 -27.89 -10.19 -4.71
CA TYR A 800 -26.58 -9.61 -4.53
C TYR A 800 -25.45 -10.66 -4.54
N THR A 801 -25.72 -11.90 -4.10
CA THR A 801 -24.66 -12.90 -3.95
C THR A 801 -24.39 -13.71 -5.22
N PHE A 802 -25.35 -13.81 -6.15
CA PHE A 802 -25.19 -14.67 -7.34
C PHE A 802 -24.14 -14.13 -8.35
N ILE A 803 -23.78 -12.83 -8.27
CA ILE A 803 -22.77 -12.19 -9.12
C ILE A 803 -21.37 -12.16 -8.49
N VAL A 804 -21.24 -12.65 -7.24
CA VAL A 804 -19.96 -12.73 -6.51
C VAL A 804 -19.60 -14.18 -6.20
N GLU A 805 -18.36 -14.40 -5.75
CA GLU A 805 -17.94 -15.75 -5.34
C GLU A 805 -18.77 -16.26 -4.14
N PRO A 806 -19.09 -17.58 -4.09
CA PRO A 806 -18.72 -18.63 -5.06
C PRO A 806 -19.69 -18.79 -6.24
N HIS A 807 -20.82 -18.09 -6.26
CA HIS A 807 -21.95 -18.32 -7.20
C HIS A 807 -21.65 -17.81 -8.62
N VAL A 808 -20.86 -16.77 -8.76
CA VAL A 808 -20.53 -16.13 -10.06
C VAL A 808 -19.86 -17.09 -11.04
N LYS A 809 -19.14 -18.09 -10.55
CA LYS A 809 -18.50 -19.12 -11.39
C LYS A 809 -19.53 -19.91 -12.20
N ALA A 810 -20.60 -20.36 -11.55
CA ALA A 810 -21.69 -21.07 -12.21
C ALA A 810 -22.44 -20.19 -13.22
N LEU A 811 -22.69 -18.92 -12.85
CA LEU A 811 -23.29 -17.93 -13.74
C LEU A 811 -22.44 -17.71 -15.00
N ALA A 812 -21.13 -17.46 -14.83
CA ALA A 812 -20.21 -17.20 -15.95
C ALA A 812 -20.12 -18.40 -16.91
N HIS A 813 -20.06 -19.63 -16.40
CA HIS A 813 -20.06 -20.84 -17.24
C HIS A 813 -21.37 -20.97 -18.03
N ASN A 814 -22.52 -20.70 -17.45
CA ASN A 814 -23.80 -20.75 -18.14
C ASN A 814 -23.98 -19.62 -19.17
N ILE A 815 -23.46 -18.41 -18.91
CA ILE A 815 -23.40 -17.37 -19.93
C ILE A 815 -22.54 -17.84 -21.09
N ARG A 816 -21.35 -18.38 -20.80
CA ARG A 816 -20.44 -18.94 -21.82
C ARG A 816 -21.12 -20.05 -22.65
N ASP A 817 -21.79 -20.98 -21.98
CA ASP A 817 -22.47 -22.10 -22.66
C ASP A 817 -23.62 -21.60 -23.55
N ALA A 818 -24.38 -20.58 -23.09
CA ALA A 818 -25.39 -19.92 -23.90
C ALA A 818 -24.79 -19.26 -25.16
N LEU A 819 -23.62 -18.65 -25.06
CA LEU A 819 -22.92 -18.06 -26.21
C LEU A 819 -22.39 -19.12 -27.18
N LEU A 820 -21.92 -20.27 -26.68
CA LEU A 820 -21.47 -21.40 -27.49
C LEU A 820 -22.62 -22.08 -28.23
N GLU A 821 -23.78 -22.21 -27.59
CA GLU A 821 -25.01 -22.74 -28.23
C GLU A 821 -25.39 -21.89 -29.46
N LEU A 822 -25.24 -20.55 -29.36
CA LEU A 822 -25.51 -19.64 -30.47
C LEU A 822 -24.45 -19.79 -31.60
N GLU A 823 -23.19 -20.05 -31.28
CA GLU A 823 -22.12 -20.26 -32.25
C GLU A 823 -22.23 -21.63 -32.93
N GLY A 824 -22.70 -22.66 -32.24
CA GLY A 824 -22.90 -24.03 -32.76
C GLY A 824 -24.17 -24.21 -33.62
N GLY A 825 -25.20 -23.39 -33.46
CA GLY A 825 -26.45 -23.43 -34.21
C GLY A 825 -26.38 -22.79 -35.62
N GLN A 826 -25.26 -22.23 -35.99
CA GLN A 826 -24.99 -21.64 -37.31
C GLN A 826 -24.29 -22.60 -38.32
N LYS A 827 -24.37 -23.95 -38.08
CA LYS A 827 -23.88 -24.96 -39.06
C LYS A 827 -24.97 -25.39 -40.02
#